data_bb3cc73569aba84eca979b3ffbcede4c
#
_entry.id   bb3cc73569aba84eca979b3ffbcede4c
#
_cell.length_a   1.000
_cell.length_b   1.000
_cell.length_c   1.000
_cell.angle_alpha   90.00
_cell.angle_beta   90.00
_cell.angle_gamma   90.00
#
_symmetry.space_group_name_H-M   'P 1'
#
loop_
_entity.id
_entity.type
_entity.pdbx_description
1 polymer ?
#
loop_
_entity_poly.entity_id
_entity_poly.type
_entity_poly.pdbx_seq_one_letter_code
_entity_poly.pdbx_strand_id
1 'polypeptide(L)'
;MIKLNMSDVISVLNMCKPYLIAIAVILVVGIVAEVMCKKMENPKRKLVRGNAILAMVLGVVIVANLICTGPMSTLLTLSTQAAETVSDETTEQSNEDCRTIAAEGTVLLENDGVLPLKDTKNINVFGWASVNPIYGGSGAGALNDLYDRVTMLEGLEDAGFKLNSELTDLYTNYGKERADYGSDWSLPEVPAEEYSDELIENAKEFSDTAIVTIARWGGEGSDLPTDMSSVSYTNNSDSYNDFETGQHYLELSQTEKNMINLVCENFEHVILVYDGLSTFELGFVEDYPQIQGILWCAGPGQTGFDSLGKIISGEVNPSGKTSDTFLYDLTETPTWNNFGDFKYDNMDEFKIDESDPYVGGSVPTFVNYVEGIYVGYRFYETAAQEGFLDYDKVVKYPFGYGLSYTDFTQELESSSMENGEITLNVKVTNTGDIAGKDVVEVYYNPPYTNGGIEKSTANLIGYEKTNELKPGESQTVTISFTAEDMASYDYLENGCYVLEAGDYEISINSDSHNVIDSVTYTVDEDIVYDEENPRSTDLTAAVNQFGYVDGHLTYLSRKDGFKNYDETTAAPASLSMPEDLKEGFIVTSNYEMPEIPDAEMPVTGADNGMKLAELRGADYDDERWETLLDQLTIDEMQNMIAHAGFQTAEAKSVEKVATVDCDGPSAVSNNFTGAGSVGFPSNVMIACTWNKDLAHTYGYDMGKMATELGCSGWYAPSMNLHRSAFGGRTYEYPSEDPILAGTMSAQAVNGAAENGVYAYIKHFAMNEQETNRWIMICTWSNEQAMRELYLKSFEICVKNSNITAAMSSFNYIGNVWAGGNYELQTTLLRDEWGFKGFVETDYFAGAFNMNADQVIATGGSCCLSTFDVGANFVTDTSDPSTVQYMRTACKNIMYTVVNSNAYADETSLTLALWMKIMVGVDVAVAVILILLEVVLVKKYKKRKSVLIVVE
;
A
#
# COMPACT_ATOMS: atom_id res chain seq x y z
N MET A 1 -9.12 12.78 13.24
CA MET A 1 -8.51 13.96 13.91
C MET A 1 -7.00 13.79 13.90
N ILE A 2 -6.26 14.70 13.28
CA ILE A 2 -4.79 14.63 13.15
C ILE A 2 -4.19 14.35 14.53
N LYS A 3 -3.58 13.18 14.74
CA LYS A 3 -2.67 12.97 15.87
C LYS A 3 -1.36 13.69 15.52
N LEU A 4 -1.31 15.02 15.72
CA LEU A 4 -0.07 15.80 15.63
C LEU A 4 0.93 15.20 16.62
N ASN A 5 1.95 14.56 16.12
CA ASN A 5 3.06 14.13 16.95
C ASN A 5 4.00 15.33 17.25
N MET A 6 4.89 15.18 18.21
CA MET A 6 5.78 16.28 18.61
C MET A 6 6.77 16.65 17.49
N SER A 7 7.11 15.73 16.59
CA SER A 7 8.01 15.96 15.46
C SER A 7 7.37 16.88 14.42
N ASP A 8 6.06 16.73 14.12
CA ASP A 8 5.33 17.61 13.21
C ASP A 8 5.29 19.04 13.71
N VAL A 9 5.06 19.21 15.03
CA VAL A 9 5.11 20.53 15.68
C VAL A 9 6.50 21.15 15.57
N ILE A 10 7.56 20.37 15.76
CA ILE A 10 8.93 20.82 15.65
C ILE A 10 9.26 21.20 14.20
N SER A 11 8.83 20.42 13.22
CA SER A 11 9.00 20.70 11.80
C SER A 11 8.35 22.02 11.41
N VAL A 12 7.08 22.22 11.77
CA VAL A 12 6.35 23.49 11.56
C VAL A 12 7.06 24.67 12.23
N LEU A 13 7.55 24.52 13.46
CA LEU A 13 8.30 25.57 14.15
C LEU A 13 9.62 25.89 13.45
N ASN A 14 10.33 24.89 12.94
CA ASN A 14 11.57 25.08 12.19
C ASN A 14 11.35 25.83 10.88
N MET A 15 10.33 25.48 10.11
CA MET A 15 9.93 26.18 8.88
C MET A 15 9.60 27.66 9.14
N CYS A 16 8.84 27.91 10.20
CA CYS A 16 8.46 29.27 10.59
C CYS A 16 9.59 30.07 11.29
N LYS A 17 10.68 29.43 11.71
CA LYS A 17 11.77 30.02 12.50
C LYS A 17 12.34 31.33 11.95
N PRO A 18 12.69 31.47 10.65
CA PRO A 18 13.22 32.74 10.11
C PRO A 18 12.19 33.87 10.22
N TYR A 19 10.91 33.57 9.99
CA TYR A 19 9.80 34.53 10.10
C TYR A 19 9.55 34.94 11.56
N LEU A 20 9.60 33.98 12.49
CA LEU A 20 9.46 34.22 13.92
C LEU A 20 10.62 35.14 14.43
N ILE A 21 11.83 34.92 13.93
CA ILE A 21 12.97 35.82 14.19
C ILE A 21 12.70 37.23 13.64
N ALA A 22 12.15 37.33 12.42
CA ALA A 22 11.79 38.64 11.83
C ALA A 22 10.75 39.37 12.67
N ILE A 23 9.71 38.68 13.16
CA ILE A 23 8.72 39.24 14.10
C ILE A 23 9.42 39.74 15.38
N ALA A 24 10.29 38.91 15.97
CA ALA A 24 11.04 39.31 17.17
C ALA A 24 11.89 40.55 16.95
N VAL A 25 12.58 40.65 15.80
CA VAL A 25 13.36 41.84 15.42
C VAL A 25 12.48 43.09 15.28
N ILE A 26 11.32 42.97 14.59
CA ILE A 26 10.33 44.07 14.45
C ILE A 26 9.86 44.57 15.83
N LEU A 27 9.55 43.65 16.74
CA LEU A 27 9.12 43.96 18.09
C LEU A 27 10.24 44.67 18.88
N VAL A 28 11.47 44.17 18.82
CA VAL A 28 12.64 44.79 19.47
C VAL A 28 12.89 46.21 18.91
N VAL A 29 12.89 46.36 17.59
CA VAL A 29 13.07 47.70 16.94
C VAL A 29 11.95 48.65 17.36
N GLY A 30 10.72 48.20 17.42
CA GLY A 30 9.57 48.98 17.89
C GLY A 30 9.73 49.43 19.36
N ILE A 31 10.14 48.52 20.24
CA ILE A 31 10.42 48.85 21.65
C ILE A 31 11.56 49.83 21.77
N VAL A 32 12.66 49.68 21.03
CA VAL A 32 13.77 50.62 21.02
C VAL A 32 13.31 52.00 20.56
N ALA A 33 12.51 52.06 19.48
CA ALA A 33 11.93 53.33 19.01
C ALA A 33 11.04 53.98 20.08
N GLU A 34 10.22 53.21 20.79
CA GLU A 34 9.43 53.71 21.93
C GLU A 34 10.29 54.27 23.06
N VAL A 35 11.39 53.59 23.39
CA VAL A 35 12.30 54.07 24.45
C VAL A 35 13.02 55.35 24.01
N MET A 36 13.48 55.39 22.78
CA MET A 36 14.15 56.60 22.23
C MET A 36 13.22 57.80 22.17
N CYS A 37 11.93 57.59 21.86
CA CYS A 37 10.91 58.65 21.84
C CYS A 37 10.70 59.31 23.20
N LYS A 38 11.07 58.65 24.32
CA LYS A 38 10.96 59.27 25.67
C LYS A 38 11.78 60.57 25.78
N LYS A 39 12.84 60.75 24.97
CA LYS A 39 13.69 61.98 24.97
C LYS A 39 13.13 63.09 24.08
N MET A 40 12.03 62.86 23.38
CA MET A 40 11.41 63.85 22.49
C MET A 40 10.36 64.64 23.22
N GLU A 41 10.13 65.92 22.78
CA GLU A 41 9.09 66.77 23.33
C GLU A 41 7.70 66.48 22.84
N ASN A 42 6.68 66.72 23.67
CA ASN A 42 5.28 66.70 23.27
C ASN A 42 4.97 67.91 22.36
N PRO A 43 4.19 67.77 21.28
CA PRO A 43 3.35 66.65 20.87
C PRO A 43 4.08 65.67 19.90
N LYS A 44 5.32 65.98 19.48
CA LYS A 44 6.11 65.20 18.52
C LYS A 44 6.33 63.75 19.03
N ARG A 45 6.62 63.60 20.34
CA ARG A 45 6.80 62.29 20.98
C ARG A 45 5.60 61.38 20.80
N LYS A 46 4.35 61.92 20.98
CA LYS A 46 3.12 61.11 20.86
C LYS A 46 2.83 60.69 19.43
N LEU A 47 3.18 61.52 18.44
CA LEU A 47 3.07 61.18 17.03
C LEU A 47 4.05 60.07 16.65
N VAL A 48 5.33 60.21 16.96
CA VAL A 48 6.38 59.27 16.63
C VAL A 48 6.12 57.92 17.31
N ARG A 49 5.71 57.93 18.58
CA ARG A 49 5.33 56.74 19.32
C ARG A 49 4.15 56.03 18.68
N GLY A 50 3.10 56.74 18.30
CA GLY A 50 1.93 56.18 17.64
C GLY A 50 2.30 55.52 16.32
N ASN A 51 3.10 56.21 15.49
CA ASN A 51 3.55 55.67 14.20
C ASN A 51 4.52 54.49 14.37
N ALA A 52 5.36 54.44 15.38
CA ALA A 52 6.20 53.27 15.67
C ALA A 52 5.35 52.03 16.00
N ILE A 53 4.25 52.20 16.78
CA ILE A 53 3.32 51.13 17.08
C ILE A 53 2.59 50.66 15.80
N LEU A 54 2.06 51.61 14.98
CA LEU A 54 1.38 51.26 13.73
C LEU A 54 2.30 50.55 12.76
N ALA A 55 3.57 51.01 12.62
CA ALA A 55 4.58 50.36 11.77
C ALA A 55 4.96 48.94 12.27
N MET A 56 5.03 48.74 13.59
CA MET A 56 5.27 47.45 14.22
C MET A 56 4.13 46.49 13.94
N VAL A 57 2.86 46.92 14.10
CA VAL A 57 1.69 46.10 13.78
C VAL A 57 1.69 45.73 12.30
N LEU A 58 1.90 46.68 11.41
CA LEU A 58 1.97 46.44 9.96
C LEU A 58 3.06 45.44 9.61
N GLY A 59 4.26 45.61 10.20
CA GLY A 59 5.38 44.70 9.99
C GLY A 59 5.06 43.26 10.44
N VAL A 60 4.41 43.10 11.60
CA VAL A 60 3.99 41.77 12.10
C VAL A 60 2.94 41.15 11.18
N VAL A 61 1.97 41.91 10.69
CA VAL A 61 0.94 41.45 9.75
C VAL A 61 1.58 41.00 8.43
N ILE A 62 2.51 41.78 7.89
CA ILE A 62 3.23 41.39 6.66
C ILE A 62 3.95 40.05 6.85
N VAL A 63 4.69 39.90 7.97
CA VAL A 63 5.42 38.65 8.22
C VAL A 63 4.46 37.50 8.49
N ALA A 64 3.33 37.73 9.17
CA ALA A 64 2.29 36.68 9.33
C ALA A 64 1.72 36.24 7.98
N ASN A 65 1.46 37.18 7.07
CA ASN A 65 1.03 36.86 5.71
C ASN A 65 2.09 36.03 4.95
N LEU A 66 3.36 36.37 5.09
CA LEU A 66 4.47 35.62 4.50
C LEU A 66 4.55 34.20 5.07
N ILE A 67 4.24 33.98 6.35
CA ILE A 67 4.11 32.63 6.92
C ILE A 67 2.96 31.87 6.28
N CYS A 68 1.77 32.50 6.19
CA CYS A 68 0.57 31.87 5.64
C CYS A 68 0.70 31.56 4.14
N THR A 69 1.28 32.46 3.34
CA THR A 69 1.43 32.30 1.88
C THR A 69 2.72 31.56 1.47
N GLY A 70 3.63 31.32 2.39
CA GLY A 70 4.85 30.54 2.21
C GLY A 70 4.71 29.19 2.91
N PRO A 71 5.49 28.96 4.00
CA PRO A 71 5.65 27.62 4.58
C PRO A 71 4.35 26.97 5.10
N MET A 72 3.30 27.74 5.37
CA MET A 72 2.02 27.22 5.85
C MET A 72 0.94 27.11 4.76
N SER A 73 1.23 27.47 3.52
CA SER A 73 0.23 27.61 2.44
C SER A 73 -0.47 26.29 2.17
N THR A 74 0.29 25.22 1.99
CA THR A 74 -0.21 23.87 1.69
C THR A 74 -1.08 23.34 2.84
N LEU A 75 -0.56 23.40 4.06
CA LEU A 75 -1.29 22.94 5.24
C LEU A 75 -2.60 23.69 5.44
N LEU A 76 -2.58 25.04 5.26
CA LEU A 76 -3.79 25.87 5.36
C LEU A 76 -4.79 25.55 4.24
N THR A 77 -4.32 25.26 3.04
CA THR A 77 -5.18 24.91 1.91
C THR A 77 -5.90 23.59 2.20
N LEU A 78 -5.16 22.55 2.56
CA LEU A 78 -5.73 21.23 2.88
C LEU A 78 -6.67 21.30 4.11
N SER A 79 -6.24 21.92 5.21
CA SER A 79 -7.02 21.97 6.46
C SER A 79 -8.25 22.86 6.42
N THR A 80 -8.37 23.77 5.43
CA THR A 80 -9.56 24.62 5.24
C THR A 80 -10.47 24.15 4.10
N GLN A 81 -10.08 23.12 3.37
CA GLN A 81 -10.95 22.36 2.50
C GLN A 81 -11.85 21.49 3.39
N ALA A 82 -13.15 21.81 3.46
CA ALA A 82 -14.08 20.91 4.14
C ALA A 82 -14.23 19.64 3.30
N ALA A 83 -14.10 18.47 3.92
CA ALA A 83 -14.48 17.24 3.28
C ALA A 83 -15.98 17.28 2.96
N GLU A 84 -16.33 16.89 1.76
CA GLU A 84 -17.70 16.55 1.43
C GLU A 84 -18.03 15.18 2.08
N THR A 85 -19.27 14.78 2.11
CA THR A 85 -19.69 13.50 2.67
C THR A 85 -20.12 12.58 1.55
N VAL A 86 -19.84 11.29 1.70
CA VAL A 86 -20.38 10.26 0.81
C VAL A 86 -21.89 10.25 0.94
N SER A 87 -22.61 10.16 -0.18
CA SER A 87 -24.07 10.12 -0.21
C SER A 87 -24.61 8.82 0.43
N ASP A 88 -25.83 8.87 0.99
CA ASP A 88 -26.46 7.67 1.58
C ASP A 88 -26.59 6.54 0.54
N GLU A 89 -26.89 6.86 -0.73
CA GLU A 89 -27.02 5.89 -1.82
C GLU A 89 -25.68 5.18 -2.09
N THR A 90 -24.58 5.93 -2.18
CA THR A 90 -23.24 5.37 -2.38
C THR A 90 -22.80 4.56 -1.17
N THR A 91 -23.08 5.05 0.05
CA THR A 91 -22.78 4.33 1.29
C THR A 91 -23.49 2.98 1.36
N GLU A 92 -24.80 2.92 1.03
CA GLU A 92 -25.57 1.68 1.03
C GLU A 92 -25.05 0.69 -0.04
N GLN A 93 -24.76 1.18 -1.25
CA GLN A 93 -24.22 0.35 -2.33
C GLN A 93 -22.84 -0.21 -1.95
N SER A 94 -21.93 0.64 -1.48
CA SER A 94 -20.57 0.20 -1.09
C SER A 94 -20.60 -0.79 0.08
N ASN A 95 -21.55 -0.66 1.02
CA ASN A 95 -21.75 -1.64 2.08
C ASN A 95 -22.22 -3.00 1.53
N GLU A 96 -23.08 -3.02 0.51
CA GLU A 96 -23.57 -4.26 -0.12
C GLU A 96 -22.44 -4.93 -0.94
N ASP A 97 -21.62 -4.13 -1.65
CA ASP A 97 -20.48 -4.63 -2.40
C ASP A 97 -19.38 -5.15 -1.44
N CYS A 98 -19.16 -4.50 -0.30
CA CYS A 98 -18.33 -5.00 0.79
C CYS A 98 -18.80 -6.39 1.28
N ARG A 99 -20.12 -6.58 1.51
CA ARG A 99 -20.70 -7.90 1.86
C ARG A 99 -20.47 -8.94 0.76
N THR A 100 -20.66 -8.55 -0.49
CA THR A 100 -20.48 -9.45 -1.64
C THR A 100 -19.02 -9.91 -1.76
N ILE A 101 -18.06 -9.00 -1.61
CA ILE A 101 -16.63 -9.31 -1.62
C ILE A 101 -16.29 -10.24 -0.44
N ALA A 102 -16.78 -9.94 0.77
CA ALA A 102 -16.53 -10.79 1.92
C ALA A 102 -17.18 -12.19 1.80
N ALA A 103 -18.34 -12.28 1.14
CA ALA A 103 -19.00 -13.55 0.85
C ALA A 103 -18.18 -14.45 -0.10
N GLU A 104 -17.57 -13.86 -1.13
CA GLU A 104 -16.76 -14.58 -2.10
C GLU A 104 -15.29 -14.73 -1.69
N GLY A 105 -14.80 -13.89 -0.76
CA GLY A 105 -13.42 -13.91 -0.29
C GLY A 105 -13.19 -14.69 1.00
N THR A 106 -14.24 -15.03 1.76
CA THR A 106 -14.11 -15.95 2.89
C THR A 106 -13.85 -17.36 2.39
N VAL A 107 -12.74 -17.97 2.82
CA VAL A 107 -12.29 -19.28 2.34
C VAL A 107 -12.73 -20.39 3.31
N LEU A 108 -13.43 -21.39 2.79
CA LEU A 108 -13.71 -22.62 3.53
C LEU A 108 -12.51 -23.56 3.36
N LEU A 109 -11.71 -23.73 4.41
CA LEU A 109 -10.49 -24.54 4.39
C LEU A 109 -10.75 -26.03 4.70
N GLU A 110 -11.64 -26.33 5.64
CA GLU A 110 -12.05 -27.70 5.97
C GLU A 110 -13.55 -27.78 6.26
N ASN A 111 -14.16 -28.92 5.91
CA ASN A 111 -15.55 -29.20 6.26
C ASN A 111 -15.85 -30.71 6.24
N ASP A 112 -15.90 -31.32 7.41
CA ASP A 112 -16.29 -32.71 7.60
C ASP A 112 -17.82 -32.90 7.67
N GLY A 113 -18.56 -31.96 7.03
CA GLY A 113 -20.01 -32.02 6.94
C GLY A 113 -20.75 -31.33 8.08
N VAL A 114 -20.06 -30.57 8.94
CA VAL A 114 -20.68 -29.77 9.98
C VAL A 114 -21.32 -28.51 9.40
N LEU A 115 -20.72 -27.92 8.41
CA LEU A 115 -21.20 -26.75 7.70
C LEU A 115 -21.97 -27.14 6.42
N PRO A 116 -23.04 -26.39 6.08
CA PRO A 116 -23.64 -25.29 6.83
C PRO A 116 -24.54 -25.74 7.98
N LEU A 117 -24.69 -24.91 9.03
CA LEU A 117 -25.53 -25.16 10.21
C LEU A 117 -27.01 -24.91 9.92
N LYS A 118 -27.64 -25.73 9.05
CA LYS A 118 -29.04 -25.50 8.62
C LYS A 118 -30.09 -25.74 9.73
N ASP A 119 -29.87 -26.73 10.56
CA ASP A 119 -30.81 -27.16 11.61
C ASP A 119 -30.42 -26.64 13.00
N THR A 120 -29.20 -26.18 13.19
CA THR A 120 -28.69 -25.60 14.44
C THR A 120 -29.11 -24.15 14.54
N LYS A 121 -29.75 -23.78 15.66
CA LYS A 121 -30.18 -22.40 15.90
C LYS A 121 -29.43 -21.73 17.07
N ASN A 122 -28.99 -22.51 18.02
CA ASN A 122 -28.23 -22.05 19.17
C ASN A 122 -26.76 -22.39 18.96
N ILE A 123 -25.86 -21.44 19.15
CA ILE A 123 -24.42 -21.65 19.04
C ILE A 123 -23.69 -21.00 20.20
N ASN A 124 -22.64 -21.65 20.66
CA ASN A 124 -21.69 -21.08 21.62
C ASN A 124 -20.54 -20.45 20.84
N VAL A 125 -20.14 -19.22 21.18
CA VAL A 125 -19.02 -18.53 20.53
C VAL A 125 -17.93 -18.33 21.57
N PHE A 126 -16.76 -18.89 21.31
CA PHE A 126 -15.56 -18.82 22.13
C PHE A 126 -14.46 -18.00 21.44
N GLY A 127 -13.57 -17.45 22.24
CA GLY A 127 -12.45 -16.62 21.80
C GLY A 127 -12.75 -15.12 21.96
N TRP A 128 -11.83 -14.42 22.61
CA TRP A 128 -11.94 -12.97 22.81
C TRP A 128 -12.04 -12.21 21.49
N ALA A 129 -11.43 -12.73 20.41
CA ALA A 129 -11.51 -12.18 19.08
C ALA A 129 -12.95 -12.07 18.53
N SER A 130 -13.90 -12.88 19.03
CA SER A 130 -15.31 -12.79 18.61
C SER A 130 -16.00 -11.48 18.99
N VAL A 131 -15.59 -10.85 20.11
CA VAL A 131 -16.08 -9.54 20.57
C VAL A 131 -15.16 -8.39 20.17
N ASN A 132 -13.96 -8.70 19.71
CA ASN A 132 -12.98 -7.72 19.24
C ASN A 132 -12.29 -8.21 17.94
N PRO A 133 -13.07 -8.42 16.86
CA PRO A 133 -12.56 -8.97 15.61
C PRO A 133 -11.68 -7.98 14.85
N ILE A 134 -10.98 -8.48 13.82
CA ILE A 134 -10.18 -7.70 12.89
C ILE A 134 -11.01 -7.39 11.66
N TYR A 135 -11.24 -6.12 11.39
CA TYR A 135 -11.94 -5.65 10.19
C TYR A 135 -11.00 -5.38 9.01
N GLY A 136 -9.75 -5.11 9.29
CA GLY A 136 -8.68 -4.78 8.36
C GLY A 136 -7.40 -4.41 9.09
N GLY A 137 -6.38 -3.96 8.37
CA GLY A 137 -5.07 -3.60 8.93
C GLY A 137 -5.03 -2.26 9.64
N SER A 138 -3.84 -1.87 10.09
CA SER A 138 -3.56 -0.55 10.66
C SER A 138 -2.65 0.29 9.74
N GLY A 139 -2.53 1.60 10.00
CA GLY A 139 -1.73 2.52 9.19
C GLY A 139 -2.50 3.06 7.97
N ALA A 140 -1.85 3.16 6.81
CA ALA A 140 -2.45 3.69 5.57
C ALA A 140 -3.70 2.93 5.12
N GLY A 141 -3.76 1.62 5.36
CA GLY A 141 -4.90 0.75 5.04
C GLY A 141 -5.92 0.58 6.16
N ALA A 142 -5.88 1.43 7.19
CA ALA A 142 -6.85 1.35 8.28
C ALA A 142 -8.24 1.80 7.85
N LEU A 143 -9.28 1.15 8.39
CA LEU A 143 -10.64 1.63 8.29
C LEU A 143 -10.83 2.85 9.20
N ASN A 144 -11.64 3.82 8.77
CA ASN A 144 -12.00 4.95 9.63
C ASN A 144 -13.21 4.63 10.53
N ASP A 145 -13.45 5.47 11.54
CA ASP A 145 -14.53 5.29 12.51
C ASP A 145 -15.76 6.16 12.19
N LEU A 146 -15.90 6.65 10.97
CA LEU A 146 -17.00 7.52 10.54
C LEU A 146 -18.28 6.76 10.20
N TYR A 147 -18.16 5.46 9.96
CA TYR A 147 -19.27 4.59 9.56
C TYR A 147 -19.42 3.43 10.55
N ASP A 148 -20.65 2.99 10.75
CA ASP A 148 -20.97 1.87 11.63
C ASP A 148 -20.39 0.57 11.08
N ARG A 149 -19.90 -0.29 11.97
CA ARG A 149 -19.37 -1.62 11.64
C ARG A 149 -20.35 -2.69 12.08
N VAL A 150 -20.47 -3.74 11.26
CA VAL A 150 -21.17 -4.95 11.68
C VAL A 150 -20.19 -5.82 12.45
N THR A 151 -20.50 -6.16 13.69
CA THR A 151 -19.66 -7.07 14.50
C THR A 151 -19.85 -8.53 14.07
N MET A 152 -18.89 -9.37 14.41
CA MET A 152 -19.01 -10.82 14.15
C MET A 152 -20.24 -11.41 14.82
N LEU A 153 -20.55 -11.01 16.05
CA LEU A 153 -21.73 -11.48 16.77
C LEU A 153 -23.03 -11.01 16.12
N GLU A 154 -23.12 -9.74 15.70
CA GLU A 154 -24.28 -9.22 14.94
C GLU A 154 -24.48 -9.99 13.63
N GLY A 155 -23.41 -10.24 12.86
CA GLY A 155 -23.52 -11.04 11.62
C GLY A 155 -24.03 -12.46 11.85
N LEU A 156 -23.69 -13.09 12.95
CA LEU A 156 -24.25 -14.39 13.34
C LEU A 156 -25.71 -14.30 13.75
N GLU A 157 -26.09 -13.26 14.54
CA GLU A 157 -27.48 -13.04 14.94
C GLU A 157 -28.38 -12.70 13.75
N ASP A 158 -27.91 -11.89 12.81
CA ASP A 158 -28.63 -11.51 11.58
C ASP A 158 -28.82 -12.71 10.64
N ALA A 159 -27.92 -13.68 10.66
CA ALA A 159 -28.07 -14.97 9.98
C ALA A 159 -29.06 -15.92 10.70
N GLY A 160 -29.65 -15.48 11.82
CA GLY A 160 -30.72 -16.19 12.54
C GLY A 160 -30.27 -17.12 13.66
N PHE A 161 -28.98 -17.05 14.05
CA PHE A 161 -28.48 -17.78 15.21
C PHE A 161 -28.84 -17.08 16.53
N LYS A 162 -28.94 -17.88 17.58
CA LYS A 162 -29.00 -17.40 18.96
C LYS A 162 -27.66 -17.69 19.63
N LEU A 163 -27.06 -16.68 20.19
CA LEU A 163 -25.77 -16.77 20.87
C LEU A 163 -25.98 -17.03 22.36
N ASN A 164 -25.03 -17.73 22.98
CA ASN A 164 -25.01 -17.92 24.41
C ASN A 164 -24.59 -16.62 25.10
N SER A 165 -25.54 -15.93 25.75
CA SER A 165 -25.27 -14.62 26.36
C SER A 165 -24.33 -14.67 27.54
N GLU A 166 -24.23 -15.78 28.28
CA GLU A 166 -23.28 -15.89 29.41
C GLU A 166 -21.82 -15.93 28.90
N LEU A 167 -21.57 -16.61 27.76
CA LEU A 167 -20.25 -16.57 27.10
C LEU A 167 -19.96 -15.19 26.50
N THR A 168 -20.93 -14.60 25.81
CA THR A 168 -20.76 -13.24 25.25
C THR A 168 -20.47 -12.23 26.35
N ASP A 169 -21.14 -12.32 27.51
CA ASP A 169 -20.92 -11.48 28.66
C ASP A 169 -19.51 -11.68 29.27
N LEU A 170 -19.01 -12.91 29.32
CA LEU A 170 -17.65 -13.19 29.78
C LEU A 170 -16.62 -12.41 28.95
N TYR A 171 -16.66 -12.54 27.64
CA TYR A 171 -15.71 -11.89 26.72
C TYR A 171 -15.86 -10.37 26.71
N THR A 172 -17.10 -9.87 26.64
CA THR A 172 -17.37 -8.42 26.63
C THR A 172 -16.93 -7.75 27.94
N ASN A 173 -17.11 -8.43 29.08
CA ASN A 173 -16.71 -7.92 30.40
C ASN A 173 -15.24 -8.20 30.75
N TYR A 174 -14.49 -8.90 29.93
CA TYR A 174 -13.08 -9.21 30.18
C TYR A 174 -12.22 -7.94 30.27
N GLY A 175 -12.66 -6.82 29.65
CA GLY A 175 -12.11 -5.49 29.87
C GLY A 175 -10.70 -5.28 29.30
N LYS A 176 -10.30 -6.12 28.34
CA LYS A 176 -9.07 -5.94 27.57
C LYS A 176 -9.39 -5.20 26.27
N GLU A 177 -8.40 -4.47 25.81
CA GLU A 177 -8.41 -3.80 24.51
C GLU A 177 -7.33 -4.43 23.63
N ARG A 178 -7.50 -4.36 22.32
CA ARG A 178 -6.44 -4.77 21.38
C ARG A 178 -5.24 -3.85 21.56
N ALA A 179 -4.07 -4.44 21.67
CA ALA A 179 -2.81 -3.72 21.82
C ALA A 179 -2.52 -2.80 20.62
N ASP A 180 -1.76 -1.73 20.87
CA ASP A 180 -1.30 -0.84 19.77
C ASP A 180 -0.28 -1.58 18.90
N TYR A 181 -0.58 -1.72 17.61
CA TYR A 181 0.24 -2.43 16.64
C TYR A 181 1.70 -1.93 16.62
N GLY A 182 2.64 -2.86 16.59
CA GLY A 182 4.08 -2.59 16.52
C GLY A 182 4.74 -2.18 17.84
N SER A 183 3.97 -1.80 18.88
CA SER A 183 4.51 -1.40 20.19
C SER A 183 4.22 -2.41 21.28
N ASP A 184 3.09 -3.12 21.18
CA ASP A 184 2.67 -4.18 22.11
C ASP A 184 2.05 -5.32 21.29
N TRP A 185 2.57 -6.53 21.48
CA TRP A 185 2.18 -7.74 20.75
C TRP A 185 1.31 -8.68 21.60
N SER A 186 0.68 -8.16 22.63
CA SER A 186 -0.26 -8.90 23.46
C SER A 186 -1.43 -9.45 22.64
N LEU A 187 -1.75 -10.72 22.87
CA LEU A 187 -2.92 -11.40 22.32
C LEU A 187 -3.91 -11.67 23.46
N PRO A 188 -4.84 -10.75 23.74
CA PRO A 188 -5.81 -10.96 24.79
C PRO A 188 -6.66 -12.19 24.52
N GLU A 189 -6.71 -13.10 25.50
CA GLU A 189 -7.61 -14.25 25.52
C GLU A 189 -7.96 -14.60 26.97
N VAL A 190 -9.12 -15.13 27.20
CA VAL A 190 -9.59 -15.51 28.55
C VAL A 190 -8.89 -16.79 28.99
N PRO A 191 -8.14 -16.81 30.11
CA PRO A 191 -7.51 -18.01 30.63
C PRO A 191 -8.52 -19.10 30.97
N ALA A 192 -8.18 -20.36 30.71
CA ALA A 192 -9.09 -21.49 30.93
C ALA A 192 -9.61 -21.60 32.37
N GLU A 193 -8.85 -21.15 33.35
CA GLU A 193 -9.25 -21.09 34.76
C GLU A 193 -10.37 -20.08 35.09
N GLU A 194 -10.66 -19.14 34.20
CA GLU A 194 -11.76 -18.16 34.32
C GLU A 194 -13.13 -18.72 33.85
N TYR A 195 -13.13 -19.86 33.16
CA TYR A 195 -14.37 -20.53 32.75
C TYR A 195 -14.84 -21.43 33.93
N SER A 196 -15.89 -20.96 34.60
CA SER A 196 -16.45 -21.78 35.71
C SER A 196 -17.12 -23.05 35.19
N ASP A 197 -17.14 -24.12 35.99
CA ASP A 197 -17.87 -25.33 35.66
C ASP A 197 -19.36 -25.04 35.35
N GLU A 198 -19.99 -24.06 36.02
CA GLU A 198 -21.36 -23.66 35.81
C GLU A 198 -21.56 -23.04 34.40
N LEU A 199 -20.62 -22.21 33.96
CA LEU A 199 -20.64 -21.60 32.63
C LEU A 199 -20.54 -22.65 31.52
N ILE A 200 -19.61 -23.61 31.70
CA ILE A 200 -19.41 -24.68 30.71
C ILE A 200 -20.63 -25.62 30.67
N GLU A 201 -21.19 -25.99 31.81
CA GLU A 201 -22.43 -26.78 31.79
C GLU A 201 -23.62 -26.01 31.21
N ASN A 202 -23.78 -24.72 31.47
CA ASN A 202 -24.76 -23.87 30.78
C ASN A 202 -24.53 -23.88 29.25
N ALA A 203 -23.30 -23.73 28.78
CA ALA A 203 -22.97 -23.73 27.36
C ALA A 203 -23.30 -25.10 26.71
N LYS A 204 -23.06 -26.23 27.36
CA LYS A 204 -23.40 -27.55 26.89
C LYS A 204 -24.91 -27.79 26.84
N GLU A 205 -25.66 -27.26 27.82
CA GLU A 205 -27.12 -27.31 27.82
C GLU A 205 -27.73 -26.44 26.71
N PHE A 206 -27.02 -25.32 26.34
CA PHE A 206 -27.48 -24.39 25.32
C PHE A 206 -27.32 -24.95 23.91
N SER A 207 -26.14 -25.54 23.58
CA SER A 207 -25.85 -26.14 22.28
C SER A 207 -24.70 -27.13 22.37
N ASP A 208 -24.69 -28.14 21.52
CA ASP A 208 -23.57 -29.07 21.27
C ASP A 208 -22.54 -28.50 20.26
N THR A 209 -22.82 -27.33 19.69
CA THR A 209 -22.04 -26.69 18.65
C THR A 209 -21.34 -25.45 19.19
N ALA A 210 -20.04 -25.34 18.94
CA ALA A 210 -19.21 -24.22 19.30
C ALA A 210 -18.50 -23.62 18.08
N ILE A 211 -18.39 -22.29 18.05
CA ILE A 211 -17.48 -21.56 17.15
C ILE A 211 -16.32 -21.07 18.00
N VAL A 212 -15.10 -21.30 17.54
CA VAL A 212 -13.86 -20.76 18.14
C VAL A 212 -13.29 -19.72 17.20
N THR A 213 -12.99 -18.51 17.68
CA THR A 213 -12.41 -17.44 16.88
C THR A 213 -10.99 -17.14 17.33
N ILE A 214 -10.04 -17.17 16.40
CA ILE A 214 -8.65 -16.77 16.59
C ILE A 214 -8.35 -15.62 15.64
N ALA A 215 -7.59 -14.62 16.10
CA ALA A 215 -7.26 -13.46 15.26
C ALA A 215 -5.76 -13.13 15.27
N ARG A 216 -5.24 -12.69 14.13
CA ARG A 216 -3.89 -12.17 13.97
C ARG A 216 -3.91 -10.87 13.15
N TRP A 217 -3.43 -9.80 13.78
CA TRP A 217 -3.48 -8.45 13.22
C TRP A 217 -2.18 -8.13 12.47
N GLY A 218 -2.26 -7.40 11.36
CA GLY A 218 -1.16 -6.85 10.59
C GLY A 218 -1.33 -5.34 10.40
N GLY A 219 -0.25 -4.65 10.05
CA GLY A 219 -0.32 -3.21 9.85
C GLY A 219 1.01 -2.59 9.41
N GLU A 220 0.94 -1.32 9.10
CA GLU A 220 2.06 -0.51 8.68
C GLU A 220 3.00 -0.19 9.86
N GLY A 221 4.32 -0.15 9.59
CA GLY A 221 5.36 0.33 10.49
C GLY A 221 6.10 -0.76 11.26
N SER A 222 5.62 -2.01 11.24
CA SER A 222 6.29 -3.13 11.89
C SER A 222 5.93 -4.44 11.20
N ASP A 223 6.89 -5.34 11.07
CA ASP A 223 6.63 -6.73 10.69
C ASP A 223 6.15 -7.55 11.88
N LEU A 224 5.51 -8.68 11.61
CA LEU A 224 5.05 -9.61 12.64
C LEU A 224 6.26 -10.28 13.31
N PRO A 225 6.24 -10.47 14.66
CA PRO A 225 7.36 -11.06 15.37
C PRO A 225 7.65 -12.50 14.96
N THR A 226 8.90 -12.75 14.55
CA THR A 226 9.43 -14.10 14.29
C THR A 226 9.92 -14.80 15.58
N ASP A 227 10.02 -14.08 16.70
CA ASP A 227 10.27 -14.60 18.04
C ASP A 227 9.58 -13.68 19.06
N MET A 228 8.51 -14.17 19.68
CA MET A 228 7.72 -13.44 20.68
C MET A 228 8.53 -13.09 21.92
N SER A 229 9.60 -13.83 22.22
CA SER A 229 10.49 -13.50 23.36
C SER A 229 11.34 -12.24 23.12
N SER A 230 11.43 -11.76 21.88
CA SER A 230 12.19 -10.56 21.47
C SER A 230 11.38 -9.26 21.53
N VAL A 231 10.06 -9.35 21.73
CA VAL A 231 9.14 -8.21 21.70
C VAL A 231 8.39 -8.05 23.02
N SER A 232 7.69 -6.93 23.19
CA SER A 232 6.89 -6.65 24.37
C SER A 232 5.49 -7.23 24.22
N TYR A 233 5.05 -8.04 25.16
CA TYR A 233 3.68 -8.51 25.32
C TYR A 233 3.34 -8.80 26.77
N THR A 234 2.06 -8.89 27.10
CA THR A 234 1.54 -9.22 28.42
C THR A 234 0.91 -10.61 28.41
N ASN A 235 1.33 -11.48 29.31
CA ASN A 235 0.71 -12.78 29.50
C ASN A 235 -0.75 -12.65 29.97
N ASN A 236 -1.61 -13.55 29.52
CA ASN A 236 -3.01 -13.61 29.95
C ASN A 236 -3.20 -14.23 31.32
N SER A 237 -2.27 -15.09 31.77
CA SER A 237 -2.27 -15.74 33.09
C SER A 237 -0.94 -15.51 33.83
N ASP A 238 -0.98 -15.42 35.18
CA ASP A 238 0.20 -15.43 36.03
C ASP A 238 0.80 -16.84 36.17
N SER A 239 0.10 -17.89 35.72
CA SER A 239 0.45 -19.29 35.97
C SER A 239 1.36 -19.87 34.86
N TYR A 240 1.44 -19.24 33.69
CA TYR A 240 2.23 -19.68 32.56
C TYR A 240 2.58 -18.50 31.62
N ASN A 241 3.54 -18.70 30.74
CA ASN A 241 3.83 -17.78 29.66
C ASN A 241 2.96 -18.12 28.45
N ASP A 242 2.47 -17.10 27.73
CA ASP A 242 1.71 -17.29 26.49
C ASP A 242 2.57 -17.81 25.35
N PHE A 243 3.86 -17.48 25.34
CA PHE A 243 4.79 -17.93 24.32
C PHE A 243 6.08 -18.48 24.94
N GLU A 244 6.61 -19.54 24.36
CA GLU A 244 7.95 -20.06 24.64
C GLU A 244 9.02 -19.28 23.85
N THR A 245 10.29 -19.41 24.25
CA THR A 245 11.41 -18.78 23.52
C THR A 245 11.53 -19.39 22.12
N GLY A 246 11.60 -18.55 21.09
CA GLY A 246 11.65 -18.96 19.68
C GLY A 246 10.29 -19.19 19.04
N GLN A 247 9.20 -19.09 19.78
CA GLN A 247 7.85 -19.18 19.27
C GLN A 247 7.46 -17.85 18.59
N HIS A 248 6.84 -17.90 17.41
CA HIS A 248 6.48 -16.71 16.67
C HIS A 248 5.00 -16.30 16.80
N TYR A 249 4.64 -15.12 16.29
CA TYR A 249 3.30 -14.55 16.40
C TYR A 249 2.21 -15.34 15.68
N LEU A 250 2.56 -16.05 14.60
CA LEU A 250 1.63 -16.82 13.76
C LEU A 250 1.44 -18.28 14.21
N GLU A 251 1.70 -18.54 15.47
CA GLU A 251 1.37 -19.76 16.21
C GLU A 251 0.32 -19.49 17.29
N LEU A 252 -0.29 -20.55 17.84
CA LEU A 252 -1.18 -20.45 18.99
C LEU A 252 -0.41 -20.03 20.25
N SER A 253 -0.92 -19.02 20.97
CA SER A 253 -0.49 -18.76 22.34
C SER A 253 -0.92 -19.91 23.27
N GLN A 254 -0.27 -20.01 24.44
CA GLN A 254 -0.64 -21.04 25.43
C GLN A 254 -2.08 -20.88 25.92
N THR A 255 -2.57 -19.62 26.06
CA THR A 255 -3.95 -19.36 26.46
C THR A 255 -4.94 -19.79 25.38
N GLU A 256 -4.66 -19.55 24.08
CA GLU A 256 -5.48 -20.02 22.96
C GLU A 256 -5.48 -21.57 22.91
N LYS A 257 -4.33 -22.24 23.11
CA LYS A 257 -4.25 -23.70 23.19
C LYS A 257 -5.12 -24.24 24.33
N ASN A 258 -5.07 -23.60 25.51
CA ASN A 258 -5.87 -24.01 26.64
C ASN A 258 -7.37 -23.82 26.40
N MET A 259 -7.79 -22.75 25.74
CA MET A 259 -9.18 -22.51 25.37
C MET A 259 -9.66 -23.54 24.33
N ILE A 260 -8.89 -23.85 23.29
CA ILE A 260 -9.22 -24.89 22.30
C ILE A 260 -9.35 -26.25 22.97
N ASN A 261 -8.43 -26.63 23.85
CA ASN A 261 -8.53 -27.86 24.64
C ASN A 261 -9.84 -27.93 25.43
N LEU A 262 -10.18 -26.84 26.16
CA LEU A 262 -11.42 -26.75 26.92
C LEU A 262 -12.66 -26.94 26.04
N VAL A 263 -12.69 -26.28 24.86
CA VAL A 263 -13.81 -26.37 23.94
C VAL A 263 -13.93 -27.78 23.35
N CYS A 264 -12.84 -28.35 22.84
CA CYS A 264 -12.85 -29.67 22.22
C CYS A 264 -13.11 -30.82 23.19
N GLU A 265 -12.80 -30.64 24.50
CA GLU A 265 -13.18 -31.60 25.55
C GLU A 265 -14.69 -31.58 25.88
N ASN A 266 -15.39 -30.48 25.59
CA ASN A 266 -16.77 -30.28 26.01
C ASN A 266 -17.81 -30.24 24.88
N PHE A 267 -17.40 -30.04 23.62
CA PHE A 267 -18.30 -29.93 22.45
C PHE A 267 -17.93 -30.92 21.36
N GLU A 268 -18.96 -31.50 20.72
CA GLU A 268 -18.77 -32.51 19.66
C GLU A 268 -18.56 -31.86 18.29
N HIS A 269 -19.12 -30.67 18.07
CA HIS A 269 -19.09 -29.93 16.79
C HIS A 269 -18.42 -28.56 17.01
N VAL A 270 -17.20 -28.41 16.53
CA VAL A 270 -16.44 -27.18 16.64
C VAL A 270 -16.13 -26.65 15.25
N ILE A 271 -16.37 -25.35 15.05
CA ILE A 271 -16.01 -24.60 13.86
C ILE A 271 -14.94 -23.59 14.25
N LEU A 272 -13.81 -23.60 13.57
CA LEU A 272 -12.75 -22.62 13.74
C LEU A 272 -12.91 -21.50 12.74
N VAL A 273 -12.97 -20.25 13.21
CA VAL A 273 -12.90 -19.05 12.38
C VAL A 273 -11.54 -18.39 12.64
N TYR A 274 -10.69 -18.41 11.65
CA TYR A 274 -9.44 -17.67 11.66
C TYR A 274 -9.67 -16.29 11.04
N ASP A 275 -9.67 -15.24 11.87
CA ASP A 275 -9.80 -13.84 11.50
C ASP A 275 -8.41 -13.21 11.48
N GLY A 276 -7.64 -13.46 10.43
CA GLY A 276 -6.25 -13.06 10.35
C GLY A 276 -5.85 -12.57 8.96
N LEU A 277 -4.95 -11.60 8.94
CA LEU A 277 -4.52 -10.85 7.75
C LEU A 277 -3.33 -11.50 7.01
N SER A 278 -2.86 -12.64 7.49
CA SER A 278 -1.74 -13.43 6.96
C SER A 278 -2.03 -14.90 7.18
N THR A 279 -1.26 -15.79 6.54
CA THR A 279 -1.34 -17.23 6.82
C THR A 279 -0.96 -17.55 8.28
N PHE A 280 -1.39 -18.69 8.77
CA PHE A 280 -1.22 -19.13 10.15
C PHE A 280 -0.93 -20.64 10.19
N GLU A 281 -0.21 -21.13 11.18
CA GLU A 281 0.04 -22.55 11.34
C GLU A 281 -1.20 -23.27 11.84
N LEU A 282 -2.02 -23.75 10.91
CA LEU A 282 -3.27 -24.47 11.20
C LEU A 282 -3.08 -25.99 11.34
N GLY A 283 -1.84 -26.50 11.33
CA GLY A 283 -1.55 -27.93 11.49
C GLY A 283 -2.06 -28.54 12.79
N PHE A 284 -2.18 -27.74 13.87
CA PHE A 284 -2.67 -28.17 15.17
C PHE A 284 -4.09 -28.77 15.14
N VAL A 285 -4.90 -28.42 14.13
CA VAL A 285 -6.30 -28.88 14.05
C VAL A 285 -6.40 -30.39 13.91
N GLU A 286 -5.38 -31.08 13.42
CA GLU A 286 -5.33 -32.52 13.30
C GLU A 286 -5.33 -33.26 14.64
N ASP A 287 -4.92 -32.60 15.72
CA ASP A 287 -4.99 -33.12 17.06
C ASP A 287 -6.39 -33.04 17.69
N TYR A 288 -7.33 -32.31 17.03
CA TYR A 288 -8.68 -32.03 17.54
C TYR A 288 -9.77 -32.47 16.55
N PRO A 289 -10.15 -33.74 16.50
CA PRO A 289 -11.17 -34.24 15.57
C PRO A 289 -12.57 -33.64 15.80
N GLN A 290 -12.78 -32.85 16.83
CA GLN A 290 -13.99 -32.07 17.08
C GLN A 290 -14.04 -30.81 16.19
N ILE A 291 -12.91 -30.31 15.72
CA ILE A 291 -12.85 -29.20 14.76
C ILE A 291 -13.18 -29.78 13.38
N GLN A 292 -14.39 -29.57 12.92
CA GLN A 292 -14.97 -30.19 11.73
C GLN A 292 -15.18 -29.18 10.60
N GLY A 293 -14.99 -27.91 10.85
CA GLY A 293 -15.05 -26.84 9.85
C GLY A 293 -14.08 -25.73 10.16
N ILE A 294 -13.40 -25.22 9.14
CA ILE A 294 -12.43 -24.12 9.26
C ILE A 294 -12.71 -23.07 8.20
N LEU A 295 -12.87 -21.83 8.65
CA LEU A 295 -13.08 -20.66 7.78
C LEU A 295 -11.94 -19.67 7.97
N TRP A 296 -11.33 -19.20 6.89
CA TRP A 296 -10.42 -18.06 6.89
C TRP A 296 -11.18 -16.80 6.46
N CYS A 297 -11.26 -15.80 7.36
CA CYS A 297 -11.91 -14.53 7.15
C CYS A 297 -10.84 -13.42 7.26
N ALA A 298 -10.22 -13.04 6.15
CA ALA A 298 -9.04 -12.21 6.11
C ALA A 298 -9.38 -10.71 6.14
N GLY A 299 -9.91 -10.18 7.26
CA GLY A 299 -10.26 -8.77 7.40
C GLY A 299 -11.41 -8.36 6.47
N PRO A 300 -12.65 -8.62 6.84
CA PRO A 300 -13.83 -8.56 5.96
C PRO A 300 -14.36 -7.13 5.72
N GLY A 301 -13.65 -6.09 6.16
CA GLY A 301 -14.13 -4.72 6.03
C GLY A 301 -15.28 -4.40 6.97
N GLN A 302 -15.93 -3.29 6.71
CA GLN A 302 -16.88 -2.68 7.65
C GLN A 302 -18.14 -3.50 7.89
N THR A 303 -18.64 -4.20 6.86
CA THR A 303 -19.93 -4.94 6.89
C THR A 303 -19.81 -6.42 6.56
N GLY A 304 -18.60 -6.93 6.28
CA GLY A 304 -18.43 -8.28 5.76
C GLY A 304 -18.71 -9.42 6.75
N PHE A 305 -18.78 -9.17 8.07
CA PHE A 305 -19.20 -10.19 9.03
C PHE A 305 -20.65 -10.64 8.87
N ASP A 306 -21.53 -9.84 8.21
CA ASP A 306 -22.86 -10.30 7.75
C ASP A 306 -22.72 -11.54 6.85
N SER A 307 -21.71 -11.54 5.97
CA SER A 307 -21.49 -12.62 5.02
C SER A 307 -20.92 -13.86 5.70
N LEU A 308 -20.08 -13.72 6.72
CA LEU A 308 -19.58 -14.85 7.52
C LEU A 308 -20.76 -15.59 8.19
N GLY A 309 -21.70 -14.87 8.80
CA GLY A 309 -22.92 -15.45 9.38
C GLY A 309 -23.77 -16.21 8.34
N LYS A 310 -23.93 -15.62 7.16
CA LYS A 310 -24.68 -16.24 6.03
C LYS A 310 -23.97 -17.48 5.45
N ILE A 311 -22.64 -17.50 5.43
CA ILE A 311 -21.87 -18.70 5.06
C ILE A 311 -22.14 -19.81 6.08
N ILE A 312 -21.97 -19.53 7.37
CA ILE A 312 -22.18 -20.52 8.44
C ILE A 312 -23.61 -21.08 8.44
N SER A 313 -24.62 -20.23 8.15
CA SER A 313 -26.04 -20.67 8.06
C SER A 313 -26.37 -21.42 6.77
N GLY A 314 -25.54 -21.29 5.72
CA GLY A 314 -25.78 -21.85 4.39
C GLY A 314 -26.71 -21.00 3.52
N GLU A 315 -26.95 -19.74 3.88
CA GLU A 315 -27.63 -18.79 3.01
C GLU A 315 -26.72 -18.39 1.84
N VAL A 316 -25.41 -18.34 2.07
CA VAL A 316 -24.35 -18.12 1.09
C VAL A 316 -23.50 -19.39 0.99
N ASN A 317 -23.23 -19.83 -0.23
CA ASN A 317 -22.26 -20.88 -0.50
C ASN A 317 -20.86 -20.26 -0.70
N PRO A 318 -19.85 -20.63 0.11
CA PRO A 318 -18.49 -20.10 -0.03
C PRO A 318 -17.87 -20.50 -1.39
N SER A 319 -17.10 -19.60 -1.97
CA SER A 319 -16.37 -19.80 -3.22
C SER A 319 -14.99 -19.12 -3.20
N GLY A 320 -14.53 -18.73 -2.02
CA GLY A 320 -13.21 -18.14 -1.81
C GLY A 320 -12.12 -19.19 -1.96
N LYS A 321 -10.94 -18.75 -2.45
CA LYS A 321 -9.75 -19.57 -2.57
C LYS A 321 -8.56 -18.84 -1.96
N THR A 322 -7.58 -19.58 -1.43
CA THR A 322 -6.39 -19.02 -0.79
C THR A 322 -5.59 -18.17 -1.79
N SER A 323 -5.12 -17.02 -1.34
CA SER A 323 -4.16 -16.15 -2.06
C SER A 323 -2.72 -16.49 -1.73
N ASP A 324 -2.48 -17.41 -0.79
CA ASP A 324 -1.19 -17.77 -0.23
C ASP A 324 -1.17 -19.24 0.16
N THR A 325 0.03 -19.82 0.19
CA THR A 325 0.26 -21.19 0.67
C THR A 325 0.27 -21.22 2.22
N PHE A 326 -0.53 -22.10 2.82
CA PHE A 326 -0.50 -22.37 4.26
C PHE A 326 0.45 -23.51 4.58
N LEU A 327 1.33 -23.31 5.55
CA LEU A 327 2.31 -24.30 5.97
C LEU A 327 1.97 -24.91 7.32
N TYR A 328 2.49 -26.11 7.59
CA TYR A 328 2.52 -26.69 8.94
C TYR A 328 3.50 -25.98 9.86
N ASP A 329 4.62 -25.48 9.31
CA ASP A 329 5.68 -24.76 10.02
C ASP A 329 6.21 -23.64 9.11
N LEU A 330 5.95 -22.40 9.48
CA LEU A 330 6.37 -21.20 8.71
C LEU A 330 7.89 -20.96 8.76
N THR A 331 8.62 -21.65 9.65
CA THR A 331 10.08 -21.56 9.70
C THR A 331 10.78 -22.36 8.58
N GLU A 332 10.04 -23.24 7.89
CA GLU A 332 10.54 -24.02 6.75
C GLU A 332 10.52 -23.25 5.42
N THR A 333 10.12 -21.96 5.41
CA THR A 333 10.17 -21.12 4.21
C THR A 333 11.61 -20.75 3.85
N PRO A 334 11.99 -20.71 2.54
CA PRO A 334 13.33 -20.29 2.11
C PRO A 334 13.74 -18.90 2.56
N THR A 335 12.76 -18.04 2.86
CA THR A 335 12.96 -16.64 3.26
C THR A 335 13.25 -16.47 4.75
N TRP A 336 13.01 -17.48 5.60
CA TRP A 336 13.01 -17.39 7.06
C TRP A 336 14.24 -16.69 7.66
N ASN A 337 15.44 -17.13 7.29
CA ASN A 337 16.67 -16.57 7.85
C ASN A 337 17.16 -15.29 7.14
N ASN A 338 16.45 -14.84 6.08
CA ASN A 338 16.77 -13.67 5.28
C ASN A 338 15.59 -12.68 5.25
N PHE A 339 14.87 -12.57 6.35
CA PHE A 339 13.79 -11.62 6.61
C PHE A 339 14.04 -10.96 7.98
N GLY A 340 13.83 -9.63 8.09
CA GLY A 340 13.92 -8.89 9.34
C GLY A 340 15.05 -7.87 9.44
N ASP A 341 15.74 -7.77 10.59
CA ASP A 341 16.65 -6.67 10.96
C ASP A 341 18.14 -7.02 10.75
N PHE A 342 18.71 -6.63 9.61
CA PHE A 342 20.14 -6.77 9.32
C PHE A 342 20.78 -5.40 9.12
N LYS A 343 21.76 -5.05 9.98
CA LYS A 343 22.48 -3.77 9.95
C LYS A 343 23.90 -3.96 9.43
N TYR A 344 24.32 -3.09 8.52
CA TYR A 344 25.72 -3.08 8.08
C TYR A 344 26.66 -2.64 9.20
N ASP A 345 27.80 -3.32 9.32
CA ASP A 345 28.85 -3.05 10.30
C ASP A 345 30.00 -2.18 9.78
N ASN A 346 30.00 -1.88 8.46
CA ASN A 346 31.03 -1.09 7.78
C ASN A 346 30.50 0.18 7.08
N MET A 347 29.27 0.62 7.40
CA MET A 347 28.60 1.76 6.74
C MET A 347 28.46 3.00 7.65
N ASP A 348 29.34 3.16 8.66
CA ASP A 348 29.29 4.29 9.61
C ASP A 348 29.38 5.67 8.95
N GLU A 349 29.99 5.79 7.77
CA GLU A 349 30.10 7.04 7.02
C GLU A 349 28.76 7.52 6.45
N PHE A 350 27.79 6.60 6.31
CA PHE A 350 26.42 6.88 5.89
C PHE A 350 25.44 6.91 7.07
N LYS A 351 25.96 6.97 8.30
CA LYS A 351 25.15 7.05 9.50
C LYS A 351 24.27 8.31 9.48
N ILE A 352 22.99 8.13 9.81
CA ILE A 352 22.03 9.21 9.90
C ILE A 352 22.37 10.13 11.07
N ASP A 353 22.23 11.46 10.90
CA ASP A 353 22.50 12.43 11.95
C ASP A 353 21.66 12.12 13.20
N GLU A 354 22.30 12.17 14.38
CA GLU A 354 21.64 11.90 15.67
C GLU A 354 20.44 12.83 15.95
N SER A 355 20.34 13.96 15.23
CA SER A 355 19.24 14.93 15.38
C SER A 355 18.00 14.58 14.54
N ASP A 356 18.06 13.58 13.67
CA ASP A 356 16.90 13.12 12.94
C ASP A 356 15.86 12.55 13.92
N PRO A 357 14.60 13.03 13.89
CA PRO A 357 13.61 12.67 14.89
C PRO A 357 13.04 11.24 14.71
N TYR A 358 13.24 10.62 13.56
CA TYR A 358 12.65 9.30 13.22
C TYR A 358 13.67 8.18 13.34
N VAL A 359 14.83 8.37 12.74
CA VAL A 359 15.83 7.31 12.55
C VAL A 359 17.26 7.73 12.90
N GLY A 360 17.41 8.85 13.65
CA GLY A 360 18.73 9.41 14.00
C GLY A 360 19.66 8.40 14.65
N GLY A 361 20.90 8.36 14.21
CA GLY A 361 21.92 7.45 14.70
C GLY A 361 21.93 6.07 14.02
N SER A 362 20.99 5.77 13.13
CA SER A 362 20.94 4.51 12.39
C SER A 362 21.97 4.46 11.26
N VAL A 363 22.45 3.26 10.95
CA VAL A 363 23.29 2.95 9.78
C VAL A 363 22.45 2.27 8.70
N PRO A 364 22.86 2.24 7.42
CA PRO A 364 22.19 1.49 6.38
C PRO A 364 22.00 0.02 6.76
N THR A 365 20.90 -0.55 6.28
CA THR A 365 20.45 -1.91 6.55
C THR A 365 20.31 -2.70 5.26
N PHE A 366 20.02 -3.99 5.32
CA PHE A 366 19.84 -4.80 4.12
C PHE A 366 18.89 -5.97 4.35
N VAL A 367 18.42 -6.53 3.25
CA VAL A 367 17.71 -7.80 3.17
C VAL A 367 18.14 -8.52 1.90
N ASN A 368 18.31 -9.84 1.99
CA ASN A 368 18.76 -10.67 0.88
C ASN A 368 17.61 -11.55 0.37
N TYR A 369 17.19 -11.37 -0.88
CA TYR A 369 16.17 -12.21 -1.52
C TYR A 369 16.86 -13.41 -2.20
N VAL A 370 17.54 -14.22 -1.39
CA VAL A 370 18.38 -15.35 -1.85
C VAL A 370 17.57 -16.48 -2.45
N GLU A 371 16.29 -16.55 -2.16
CA GLU A 371 15.36 -17.55 -2.68
C GLU A 371 15.14 -17.42 -4.21
N GLY A 372 15.50 -16.29 -4.81
CA GLY A 372 15.31 -16.04 -6.24
C GLY A 372 13.82 -16.14 -6.63
N ILE A 373 13.50 -16.93 -7.64
CA ILE A 373 12.10 -17.13 -8.09
C ILE A 373 11.28 -18.09 -7.22
N TYR A 374 11.90 -18.69 -6.19
CA TYR A 374 11.28 -19.75 -5.37
C TYR A 374 10.58 -19.16 -4.15
N VAL A 375 9.50 -18.41 -4.39
CA VAL A 375 8.61 -17.81 -3.38
C VAL A 375 7.26 -18.52 -3.39
N GLY A 376 6.69 -18.77 -2.20
CA GLY A 376 5.36 -19.38 -2.05
C GLY A 376 5.26 -20.74 -2.72
N TYR A 377 4.12 -21.04 -3.34
CA TYR A 377 3.84 -22.33 -3.98
C TYR A 377 4.90 -22.70 -5.03
N ARG A 378 5.54 -21.73 -5.70
CA ARG A 378 6.59 -21.99 -6.68
C ARG A 378 7.76 -22.78 -6.08
N PHE A 379 8.10 -22.51 -4.83
CA PHE A 379 9.11 -23.28 -4.11
C PHE A 379 8.58 -24.68 -3.79
N TYR A 380 7.44 -24.78 -3.11
CA TYR A 380 6.97 -26.05 -2.55
C TYR A 380 6.65 -27.07 -3.64
N GLU A 381 5.98 -26.67 -4.72
CA GLU A 381 5.69 -27.53 -5.86
C GLU A 381 6.98 -28.02 -6.54
N THR A 382 7.94 -27.11 -6.76
CA THR A 382 9.21 -27.46 -7.42
C THR A 382 10.05 -28.38 -6.52
N ALA A 383 10.17 -28.07 -5.25
CA ALA A 383 10.95 -28.84 -4.29
C ALA A 383 10.38 -30.25 -4.05
N ALA A 384 9.05 -30.37 -4.06
CA ALA A 384 8.38 -31.68 -4.01
C ALA A 384 8.64 -32.50 -5.27
N GLN A 385 8.54 -31.91 -6.46
CA GLN A 385 8.81 -32.59 -7.73
C GLN A 385 10.27 -33.04 -7.83
N GLU A 386 11.21 -32.26 -7.31
CA GLU A 386 12.64 -32.64 -7.22
C GLU A 386 12.91 -33.70 -6.13
N GLY A 387 11.94 -34.02 -5.30
CA GLY A 387 12.08 -34.95 -4.17
C GLY A 387 12.90 -34.39 -3.01
N PHE A 388 13.01 -33.07 -2.94
CA PHE A 388 13.68 -32.35 -1.85
C PHE A 388 12.86 -32.33 -0.58
N LEU A 389 11.52 -32.16 -0.68
CA LEU A 389 10.59 -32.19 0.44
C LEU A 389 9.41 -33.14 0.17
N ASP A 390 8.72 -33.49 1.23
CA ASP A 390 7.45 -34.24 1.23
C ASP A 390 6.30 -33.23 1.33
N TYR A 391 5.60 -32.98 0.22
CA TYR A 391 4.60 -31.91 0.10
C TYR A 391 3.54 -31.95 1.20
N ASP A 392 2.95 -33.12 1.43
CA ASP A 392 1.87 -33.32 2.41
C ASP A 392 2.31 -33.09 3.86
N LYS A 393 3.62 -32.99 4.14
CA LYS A 393 4.15 -32.67 5.46
C LYS A 393 4.50 -31.21 5.66
N VAL A 394 4.68 -30.47 4.56
CA VAL A 394 5.10 -29.09 4.60
C VAL A 394 3.93 -28.14 4.32
N VAL A 395 3.11 -28.46 3.32
CA VAL A 395 1.97 -27.65 2.92
C VAL A 395 0.68 -28.17 3.53
N LYS A 396 -0.01 -27.33 4.28
CA LYS A 396 -1.32 -27.65 4.88
C LYS A 396 -2.45 -27.37 3.89
N TYR A 397 -2.46 -26.18 3.27
CA TYR A 397 -3.39 -25.80 2.20
C TYR A 397 -2.63 -25.15 1.05
N PRO A 398 -2.78 -25.67 -0.18
CA PRO A 398 -2.15 -25.09 -1.37
C PRO A 398 -2.59 -23.64 -1.64
N PHE A 399 -1.82 -22.91 -2.43
CA PHE A 399 -2.26 -21.70 -3.09
C PHE A 399 -3.41 -22.00 -4.05
N GLY A 400 -4.47 -21.17 -4.08
CA GLY A 400 -5.66 -21.43 -4.91
C GLY A 400 -6.66 -22.41 -4.30
N TYR A 401 -6.41 -22.95 -3.10
CA TYR A 401 -7.27 -23.90 -2.44
C TYR A 401 -8.50 -23.27 -1.79
N GLY A 402 -9.64 -23.95 -1.87
CA GLY A 402 -10.85 -23.56 -1.15
C GLY A 402 -12.02 -24.48 -1.49
N LEU A 403 -12.83 -24.79 -0.48
CA LEU A 403 -13.98 -25.68 -0.58
C LEU A 403 -15.28 -24.91 -0.82
N SER A 404 -16.30 -25.65 -1.26
CA SER A 404 -17.67 -25.18 -1.45
C SER A 404 -18.66 -26.14 -0.81
N TYR A 405 -19.89 -25.69 -0.56
CA TYR A 405 -21.01 -26.59 -0.15
C TYR A 405 -21.61 -27.41 -1.29
N THR A 406 -21.04 -27.28 -2.51
CA THR A 406 -21.46 -28.03 -3.70
C THR A 406 -20.21 -28.53 -4.43
N ASP A 407 -20.38 -29.46 -5.33
CA ASP A 407 -19.29 -30.05 -6.11
C ASP A 407 -19.34 -29.55 -7.54
N PHE A 408 -18.15 -29.37 -8.15
CA PHE A 408 -17.99 -28.96 -9.54
C PHE A 408 -17.13 -30.01 -10.28
N THR A 409 -17.37 -30.09 -11.59
CA THR A 409 -16.43 -30.76 -12.52
C THR A 409 -15.96 -29.74 -13.54
N GLN A 410 -14.67 -29.77 -13.83
CA GLN A 410 -14.04 -28.98 -14.89
C GLN A 410 -13.59 -29.94 -15.99
N GLU A 411 -13.91 -29.61 -17.24
CA GLU A 411 -13.58 -30.40 -18.43
C GLU A 411 -12.99 -29.46 -19.50
N LEU A 412 -11.80 -29.77 -20.01
CA LEU A 412 -11.23 -29.06 -21.13
C LEU A 412 -11.98 -29.43 -22.42
N GLU A 413 -12.93 -28.58 -22.84
CA GLU A 413 -13.71 -28.82 -24.07
C GLU A 413 -12.89 -28.67 -25.35
N SER A 414 -11.99 -27.66 -25.35
CA SER A 414 -11.11 -27.41 -26.49
C SER A 414 -9.91 -26.55 -26.11
N SER A 415 -8.82 -26.75 -26.83
CA SER A 415 -7.65 -25.85 -26.81
C SER A 415 -7.30 -25.42 -28.22
N SER A 416 -6.80 -24.19 -28.38
CA SER A 416 -6.27 -23.64 -29.61
C SER A 416 -4.88 -23.08 -29.36
N MET A 417 -3.92 -23.40 -30.21
CA MET A 417 -2.54 -22.96 -30.10
C MET A 417 -2.07 -22.48 -31.46
N GLU A 418 -2.39 -21.24 -31.81
CA GLU A 418 -2.15 -20.67 -33.14
C GLU A 418 -1.38 -19.36 -33.08
N ASN A 419 -0.26 -19.24 -33.78
CA ASN A 419 0.56 -18.03 -33.86
C ASN A 419 1.06 -17.50 -32.50
N GLY A 420 1.33 -18.40 -31.58
CA GLY A 420 1.76 -18.06 -30.21
C GLY A 420 0.63 -17.68 -29.26
N GLU A 421 -0.61 -17.57 -29.73
CA GLU A 421 -1.78 -17.39 -28.87
C GLU A 421 -2.30 -18.77 -28.42
N ILE A 422 -2.51 -18.92 -27.13
CA ILE A 422 -3.01 -20.14 -26.48
C ILE A 422 -4.36 -19.80 -25.85
N THR A 423 -5.38 -20.54 -26.24
CA THR A 423 -6.75 -20.38 -25.71
C THR A 423 -7.28 -21.70 -25.21
N LEU A 424 -7.75 -21.74 -23.98
CA LEU A 424 -8.40 -22.88 -23.34
C LEU A 424 -9.87 -22.56 -23.12
N ASN A 425 -10.77 -23.46 -23.56
CA ASN A 425 -12.19 -23.41 -23.22
C ASN A 425 -12.51 -24.52 -22.24
N VAL A 426 -12.84 -24.15 -21.02
CA VAL A 426 -13.08 -25.09 -19.92
C VAL A 426 -14.54 -25.04 -19.51
N LYS A 427 -15.19 -26.17 -19.60
CA LYS A 427 -16.57 -26.32 -19.16
C LYS A 427 -16.61 -26.68 -17.67
N VAL A 428 -17.21 -25.79 -16.88
CA VAL A 428 -17.49 -26.00 -15.46
C VAL A 428 -18.93 -26.42 -15.30
N THR A 429 -19.19 -27.51 -14.59
CA THR A 429 -20.55 -28.01 -14.31
C THR A 429 -20.74 -28.17 -12.80
N ASN A 430 -21.77 -27.55 -12.25
CA ASN A 430 -22.18 -27.80 -10.86
C ASN A 430 -22.85 -29.19 -10.80
N THR A 431 -22.18 -30.13 -10.15
CA THR A 431 -22.62 -31.52 -10.00
C THR A 431 -23.27 -31.82 -8.66
N GLY A 432 -23.25 -30.87 -7.73
CA GLY A 432 -23.86 -30.99 -6.42
C GLY A 432 -25.30 -30.46 -6.37
N ASP A 433 -25.81 -30.23 -5.17
CA ASP A 433 -27.21 -29.92 -4.90
C ASP A 433 -27.50 -28.46 -4.54
N ILE A 434 -26.45 -27.60 -4.44
CA ILE A 434 -26.52 -26.18 -4.04
C ILE A 434 -25.95 -25.30 -5.17
N ALA A 435 -26.55 -24.15 -5.43
CA ALA A 435 -25.98 -23.18 -6.36
C ALA A 435 -24.63 -22.63 -5.84
N GLY A 436 -23.67 -22.39 -6.72
CA GLY A 436 -22.35 -21.91 -6.34
C GLY A 436 -21.52 -21.47 -7.52
N LYS A 437 -20.34 -20.95 -7.21
CA LYS A 437 -19.31 -20.50 -8.16
C LYS A 437 -18.05 -21.33 -8.01
N ASP A 438 -17.30 -21.49 -9.11
CA ASP A 438 -16.00 -22.15 -9.11
C ASP A 438 -14.97 -21.34 -9.87
N VAL A 439 -13.68 -21.57 -9.62
CA VAL A 439 -12.56 -20.93 -10.30
C VAL A 439 -11.84 -21.94 -11.15
N VAL A 440 -11.61 -21.60 -12.40
CA VAL A 440 -10.68 -22.31 -13.28
C VAL A 440 -9.31 -21.66 -13.18
N GLU A 441 -8.33 -22.41 -12.70
CA GLU A 441 -6.95 -21.97 -12.57
C GLU A 441 -6.10 -22.65 -13.63
N VAL A 442 -5.28 -21.88 -14.36
CA VAL A 442 -4.41 -22.39 -15.40
C VAL A 442 -2.95 -22.15 -15.00
N TYR A 443 -2.21 -23.25 -14.95
CA TYR A 443 -0.79 -23.23 -14.64
C TYR A 443 0.03 -23.77 -15.81
N TYR A 444 1.32 -23.47 -15.84
CA TYR A 444 2.26 -24.12 -16.76
C TYR A 444 3.51 -24.63 -16.04
N ASN A 445 4.03 -25.73 -16.57
CA ASN A 445 5.29 -26.33 -16.17
C ASN A 445 6.24 -26.26 -17.39
N PRO A 446 7.28 -25.42 -17.35
CA PRO A 446 8.22 -25.24 -18.47
C PRO A 446 9.26 -26.36 -18.50
N PRO A 447 9.88 -26.65 -19.69
CA PRO A 447 11.03 -27.54 -19.77
C PRO A 447 12.21 -26.96 -18.94
N TYR A 448 12.86 -27.80 -18.16
CA TYR A 448 13.99 -27.42 -17.32
C TYR A 448 15.26 -28.21 -17.67
N THR A 449 16.35 -27.50 -17.93
CA THR A 449 17.69 -28.08 -18.07
C THR A 449 18.45 -27.91 -16.77
N ASN A 450 18.92 -29.00 -16.17
CA ASN A 450 19.61 -28.96 -14.87
C ASN A 450 20.81 -28.00 -14.87
N GLY A 451 20.69 -26.91 -14.11
CA GLY A 451 21.65 -25.82 -14.04
C GLY A 451 21.61 -24.82 -15.20
N GLY A 452 20.54 -24.82 -16.00
CA GLY A 452 20.16 -23.77 -16.94
C GLY A 452 19.41 -22.63 -16.24
N ILE A 453 18.53 -21.93 -16.99
CA ILE A 453 17.66 -20.87 -16.45
C ILE A 453 16.79 -21.46 -15.33
N GLU A 454 16.72 -20.78 -14.19
CA GLU A 454 15.89 -21.26 -13.07
C GLU A 454 14.41 -21.21 -13.44
N LYS A 455 13.67 -22.26 -13.10
CA LYS A 455 12.25 -22.42 -13.44
C LYS A 455 11.51 -23.19 -12.35
N SER A 456 10.38 -22.68 -11.92
CA SER A 456 9.44 -23.42 -11.08
C SER A 456 8.59 -24.38 -11.91
N THR A 457 8.06 -25.43 -11.27
CA THR A 457 7.24 -26.45 -11.92
C THR A 457 5.77 -26.10 -12.01
N ALA A 458 5.32 -25.15 -11.19
CA ALA A 458 3.98 -24.62 -11.23
C ALA A 458 4.06 -23.08 -11.30
N ASN A 459 3.43 -22.49 -12.31
CA ASN A 459 3.36 -21.06 -12.55
C ASN A 459 1.94 -20.71 -12.96
N LEU A 460 1.21 -19.98 -12.15
CA LEU A 460 -0.10 -19.43 -12.55
C LEU A 460 0.09 -18.54 -13.78
N ILE A 461 -0.76 -18.72 -14.81
CA ILE A 461 -0.71 -17.90 -16.01
C ILE A 461 -2.05 -17.22 -16.32
N GLY A 462 -3.14 -17.77 -15.80
CA GLY A 462 -4.45 -17.19 -15.96
C GLY A 462 -5.50 -17.89 -15.11
N TYR A 463 -6.59 -17.22 -14.85
CA TYR A 463 -7.71 -17.76 -14.10
C TYR A 463 -9.01 -17.07 -14.51
N GLU A 464 -10.14 -17.76 -14.26
CA GLU A 464 -11.46 -17.18 -14.48
C GLU A 464 -12.48 -17.81 -13.53
N LYS A 465 -13.33 -16.99 -12.93
CA LYS A 465 -14.40 -17.42 -12.02
C LYS A 465 -15.74 -17.51 -12.77
N THR A 466 -16.52 -18.55 -12.50
CA THR A 466 -17.85 -18.72 -13.12
C THR A 466 -18.86 -17.74 -12.53
N ASN A 467 -19.95 -17.50 -13.25
CA ASN A 467 -21.18 -17.02 -12.65
C ASN A 467 -21.71 -18.07 -11.65
N GLU A 468 -22.71 -17.70 -10.83
CA GLU A 468 -23.40 -18.67 -9.99
C GLU A 468 -24.11 -19.72 -10.84
N LEU A 469 -23.70 -20.99 -10.70
CA LEU A 469 -24.26 -22.13 -11.39
C LEU A 469 -25.24 -22.90 -10.49
N LYS A 470 -26.47 -23.09 -10.94
CA LYS A 470 -27.44 -23.92 -10.25
C LYS A 470 -27.08 -25.43 -10.40
N PRO A 471 -27.61 -26.31 -9.53
CA PRO A 471 -27.45 -27.76 -9.69
C PRO A 471 -27.70 -28.23 -11.11
N GLY A 472 -26.71 -28.89 -11.71
CA GLY A 472 -26.73 -29.37 -13.08
C GLY A 472 -26.50 -28.30 -14.18
N GLU A 473 -26.34 -27.06 -13.84
CA GLU A 473 -25.99 -25.98 -14.78
C GLU A 473 -24.49 -26.00 -15.12
N SER A 474 -24.16 -25.59 -16.34
CA SER A 474 -22.79 -25.53 -16.83
C SER A 474 -22.51 -24.17 -17.48
N GLN A 475 -21.27 -23.71 -17.37
CA GLN A 475 -20.72 -22.58 -18.07
C GLN A 475 -19.37 -22.97 -18.70
N THR A 476 -19.13 -22.52 -19.93
CA THR A 476 -17.77 -22.58 -20.49
C THR A 476 -17.08 -21.25 -20.23
N VAL A 477 -15.93 -21.29 -19.59
CA VAL A 477 -15.04 -20.14 -19.40
C VAL A 477 -13.88 -20.24 -20.39
N THR A 478 -13.39 -19.09 -20.84
CA THR A 478 -12.30 -19.01 -21.82
C THR A 478 -11.12 -18.28 -21.17
N ILE A 479 -9.95 -18.91 -21.20
CA ILE A 479 -8.69 -18.31 -20.71
C ILE A 479 -7.73 -18.27 -21.88
N SER A 480 -7.18 -17.07 -22.17
CA SER A 480 -6.23 -16.84 -23.25
C SER A 480 -4.99 -16.11 -22.74
N PHE A 481 -3.83 -16.51 -23.25
CA PHE A 481 -2.52 -15.91 -22.98
C PHE A 481 -1.60 -16.17 -24.18
N THR A 482 -0.41 -15.60 -24.18
CA THR A 482 0.56 -15.78 -25.26
C THR A 482 1.71 -16.71 -24.82
N ALA A 483 2.36 -17.36 -25.77
CA ALA A 483 3.52 -18.20 -25.48
C ALA A 483 4.67 -17.39 -24.86
N GLU A 484 4.79 -16.09 -25.20
CA GLU A 484 5.81 -15.20 -24.60
C GLU A 484 5.61 -14.95 -23.10
N ASP A 485 4.36 -15.14 -22.60
CA ASP A 485 4.08 -15.05 -21.15
C ASP A 485 4.67 -16.21 -20.34
N MET A 486 5.07 -17.30 -21.03
CA MET A 486 5.75 -18.46 -20.44
C MET A 486 7.29 -18.37 -20.54
N ALA A 487 7.85 -17.30 -21.12
CA ALA A 487 9.29 -17.10 -21.22
C ALA A 487 9.91 -16.83 -19.85
N SER A 488 11.10 -17.38 -19.60
CA SER A 488 11.88 -17.12 -18.38
C SER A 488 12.96 -16.08 -18.64
N TYR A 489 13.31 -15.28 -17.63
CA TYR A 489 14.32 -14.24 -17.78
C TYR A 489 15.74 -14.81 -17.51
N ASP A 490 16.57 -14.84 -18.54
CA ASP A 490 17.96 -15.30 -18.45
C ASP A 490 18.92 -14.14 -18.22
N TYR A 491 19.13 -13.80 -16.96
CA TYR A 491 20.03 -12.70 -16.61
C TYR A 491 21.53 -13.04 -16.72
N LEU A 492 21.87 -14.32 -16.84
CA LEU A 492 23.27 -14.79 -16.83
C LEU A 492 23.89 -14.88 -18.21
N GLU A 493 23.19 -15.39 -19.23
CA GLU A 493 23.72 -15.65 -20.55
C GLU A 493 23.16 -14.72 -21.62
N ASN A 494 21.83 -14.69 -21.81
CA ASN A 494 21.19 -13.88 -22.86
C ASN A 494 20.89 -12.45 -22.44
N GLY A 495 20.71 -12.19 -21.15
CA GLY A 495 20.37 -10.88 -20.61
C GLY A 495 18.97 -10.41 -21.01
N CYS A 496 18.04 -11.32 -21.31
CA CYS A 496 16.67 -11.03 -21.74
C CYS A 496 15.76 -12.25 -21.50
N TYR A 497 14.47 -12.13 -21.83
CA TYR A 497 13.54 -13.27 -21.78
C TYR A 497 13.84 -14.28 -22.85
N VAL A 498 13.74 -15.56 -22.51
CA VAL A 498 13.94 -16.72 -23.41
C VAL A 498 12.78 -17.71 -23.23
N LEU A 499 12.11 -18.04 -24.31
CA LEU A 499 11.20 -19.19 -24.37
C LEU A 499 12.00 -20.38 -24.92
N GLU A 500 12.50 -21.23 -24.03
CA GLU A 500 13.38 -22.35 -24.40
C GLU A 500 12.61 -23.44 -25.16
N ALA A 501 13.29 -24.10 -26.08
CA ALA A 501 12.74 -25.25 -26.80
C ALA A 501 12.39 -26.41 -25.87
N GLY A 502 11.26 -27.04 -26.12
CA GLY A 502 10.78 -28.17 -25.31
C GLY A 502 9.26 -28.18 -25.17
N ASP A 503 8.80 -29.09 -24.33
CA ASP A 503 7.39 -29.28 -24.05
C ASP A 503 7.01 -28.47 -22.80
N TYR A 504 6.05 -27.59 -22.96
CA TYR A 504 5.38 -26.85 -21.87
C TYR A 504 4.06 -27.58 -21.55
N GLU A 505 3.94 -28.09 -20.34
CA GLU A 505 2.69 -28.66 -19.87
C GLU A 505 1.81 -27.51 -19.34
N ILE A 506 0.65 -27.33 -19.97
CA ILE A 506 -0.33 -26.33 -19.56
C ILE A 506 -1.47 -27.09 -18.90
N SER A 507 -1.75 -26.84 -17.64
CA SER A 507 -2.72 -27.58 -16.84
C SER A 507 -3.88 -26.72 -16.36
N ILE A 508 -5.04 -27.32 -16.23
CA ILE A 508 -6.20 -26.83 -15.51
C ILE A 508 -6.15 -27.47 -14.13
N ASN A 509 -6.19 -26.66 -13.10
CA ASN A 509 -6.02 -27.13 -11.73
C ASN A 509 -7.20 -26.66 -10.85
N SER A 510 -7.41 -27.36 -9.73
CA SER A 510 -8.27 -26.90 -8.63
C SER A 510 -7.55 -26.00 -7.63
N ASP A 511 -6.22 -26.07 -7.62
CA ASP A 511 -5.27 -25.30 -6.81
C ASP A 511 -3.85 -25.53 -7.36
N SER A 512 -2.80 -24.91 -6.83
CA SER A 512 -1.43 -25.05 -7.34
C SER A 512 -0.91 -26.49 -7.42
N HIS A 513 -1.46 -27.41 -6.62
CA HIS A 513 -1.00 -28.79 -6.50
C HIS A 513 -1.83 -29.80 -7.30
N ASN A 514 -3.13 -29.62 -7.36
CA ASN A 514 -4.06 -30.63 -7.86
C ASN A 514 -4.46 -30.38 -9.32
N VAL A 515 -3.81 -31.10 -10.24
CA VAL A 515 -4.08 -31.05 -11.69
C VAL A 515 -5.34 -31.82 -12.03
N ILE A 516 -6.26 -31.21 -12.78
CA ILE A 516 -7.50 -31.81 -13.29
C ILE A 516 -7.29 -32.36 -14.70
N ASP A 517 -6.72 -31.56 -15.60
CA ASP A 517 -6.45 -31.90 -17.00
C ASP A 517 -5.27 -31.10 -17.54
N SER A 518 -4.62 -31.57 -18.61
CA SER A 518 -3.49 -30.83 -19.19
C SER A 518 -3.39 -30.97 -20.70
N VAL A 519 -2.71 -30.01 -21.33
CA VAL A 519 -2.31 -30.07 -22.75
C VAL A 519 -0.85 -29.66 -22.86
N THR A 520 -0.19 -30.17 -23.91
CA THR A 520 1.21 -29.83 -24.19
C THR A 520 1.30 -28.81 -25.30
N TYR A 521 2.09 -27.74 -25.06
CA TYR A 521 2.55 -26.79 -26.06
C TYR A 521 4.04 -27.06 -26.32
N THR A 522 4.40 -27.39 -27.57
CA THR A 522 5.79 -27.68 -27.94
C THR A 522 6.41 -26.47 -28.65
N VAL A 523 7.55 -26.05 -28.15
CA VAL A 523 8.42 -25.03 -28.76
C VAL A 523 9.55 -25.73 -29.47
N ASP A 524 9.65 -25.56 -30.79
CA ASP A 524 10.58 -26.33 -31.64
C ASP A 524 12.05 -25.85 -31.49
N GLU A 525 12.25 -24.55 -31.25
CA GLU A 525 13.56 -23.91 -31.09
C GLU A 525 13.48 -22.74 -30.13
N ASP A 526 14.58 -22.38 -29.45
CA ASP A 526 14.63 -21.28 -28.51
C ASP A 526 14.21 -19.98 -29.19
N ILE A 527 13.33 -19.22 -28.52
CA ILE A 527 12.94 -17.87 -28.93
C ILE A 527 13.54 -16.89 -27.93
N VAL A 528 14.50 -16.10 -28.40
CA VAL A 528 15.17 -15.05 -27.59
C VAL A 528 14.50 -13.73 -27.85
N TYR A 529 14.04 -13.06 -26.78
CA TYR A 529 13.35 -11.78 -26.87
C TYR A 529 14.32 -10.62 -26.59
N ASP A 530 15.24 -10.42 -27.52
CA ASP A 530 16.28 -9.39 -27.46
C ASP A 530 15.88 -8.09 -28.20
N GLU A 531 16.83 -7.18 -28.41
CA GLU A 531 16.61 -5.89 -29.10
C GLU A 531 16.10 -6.04 -30.55
N GLU A 532 16.40 -7.16 -31.23
CA GLU A 532 15.94 -7.43 -32.60
C GLU A 532 14.57 -8.10 -32.64
N ASN A 533 14.14 -8.71 -31.53
CA ASN A 533 12.89 -9.46 -31.40
C ASN A 533 12.28 -9.26 -29.99
N PRO A 534 11.85 -8.06 -29.60
CA PRO A 534 11.24 -7.82 -28.28
C PRO A 534 9.91 -8.57 -28.12
N ARG A 535 9.50 -8.83 -26.87
CA ARG A 535 8.13 -9.34 -26.59
C ARG A 535 7.10 -8.35 -27.14
N SER A 536 5.98 -8.86 -27.62
CA SER A 536 4.96 -8.06 -28.32
C SER A 536 4.37 -6.93 -27.45
N THR A 537 4.42 -7.07 -26.14
CA THR A 537 3.88 -6.11 -25.16
C THR A 537 4.91 -5.09 -24.65
N ASP A 538 6.19 -5.22 -25.02
CA ASP A 538 7.26 -4.31 -24.63
C ASP A 538 7.46 -3.22 -25.70
N LEU A 539 7.61 -1.97 -25.27
CA LEU A 539 7.94 -0.87 -26.22
C LEU A 539 9.40 -0.91 -26.63
N THR A 540 10.29 -1.31 -25.71
CA THR A 540 11.69 -1.64 -25.95
C THR A 540 11.99 -2.98 -25.31
N ALA A 541 12.99 -3.71 -25.85
CA ALA A 541 13.32 -5.02 -25.33
C ALA A 541 13.72 -4.99 -23.85
N ALA A 542 13.21 -5.96 -23.08
CA ALA A 542 13.61 -6.20 -21.70
C ALA A 542 15.03 -6.81 -21.66
N VAL A 543 16.03 -5.96 -21.43
CA VAL A 543 17.44 -6.39 -21.31
C VAL A 543 17.98 -6.10 -19.90
N ASN A 544 19.10 -6.73 -19.52
CA ASN A 544 19.72 -6.56 -18.19
C ASN A 544 19.94 -5.08 -17.86
N GLN A 545 19.34 -4.62 -16.77
CA GLN A 545 19.48 -3.27 -16.24
C GLN A 545 19.98 -3.27 -14.78
N PHE A 546 19.74 -4.34 -14.04
CA PHE A 546 19.90 -4.40 -12.58
C PHE A 546 21.08 -5.28 -12.13
N GLY A 547 22.14 -5.38 -12.94
CA GLY A 547 23.31 -6.20 -12.59
C GLY A 547 24.01 -5.80 -11.29
N TYR A 548 23.84 -4.56 -10.81
CA TYR A 548 24.35 -4.07 -9.53
C TYR A 548 23.52 -4.54 -8.31
N VAL A 549 22.36 -5.14 -8.54
CA VAL A 549 21.45 -5.56 -7.47
C VAL A 549 21.75 -6.97 -6.95
N ASP A 550 22.63 -7.72 -7.61
CA ASP A 550 22.91 -9.13 -7.25
C ASP A 550 23.63 -9.30 -5.90
N GLY A 551 24.20 -8.22 -5.36
CA GLY A 551 24.82 -8.19 -4.04
C GLY A 551 26.02 -9.13 -3.87
N HIS A 552 26.54 -9.71 -4.95
CA HIS A 552 27.53 -10.81 -4.95
C HIS A 552 27.05 -12.03 -4.15
N LEU A 553 25.74 -12.26 -4.13
CA LEU A 553 25.10 -13.35 -3.40
C LEU A 553 25.06 -14.64 -4.23
N THR A 554 24.93 -15.75 -3.54
CA THR A 554 24.53 -17.03 -4.14
C THR A 554 23.03 -17.17 -3.99
N TYR A 555 22.32 -17.51 -5.05
CA TYR A 555 20.89 -17.68 -5.07
C TYR A 555 20.48 -19.14 -5.01
N LEU A 556 19.31 -19.42 -4.47
CA LEU A 556 18.72 -20.75 -4.43
C LEU A 556 18.55 -21.27 -5.86
N SER A 557 18.97 -22.49 -6.09
CA SER A 557 18.96 -23.11 -7.40
C SER A 557 18.31 -24.50 -7.34
N ARG A 558 17.43 -24.77 -8.29
CA ARG A 558 16.83 -26.08 -8.55
C ARG A 558 17.88 -27.13 -8.96
N LYS A 559 19.05 -26.67 -9.37
CA LYS A 559 20.16 -27.54 -9.79
C LYS A 559 20.46 -28.64 -8.79
N ASP A 560 20.51 -29.89 -9.29
CA ASP A 560 20.76 -31.09 -8.49
C ASP A 560 19.79 -31.26 -7.30
N GLY A 561 18.51 -30.81 -7.45
CA GLY A 561 17.47 -30.97 -6.45
C GLY A 561 17.69 -30.06 -5.23
N PHE A 562 17.90 -28.78 -5.44
CA PHE A 562 18.13 -27.77 -4.38
C PHE A 562 19.31 -28.07 -3.45
N LYS A 563 20.36 -28.66 -3.98
CA LYS A 563 21.52 -29.06 -3.18
C LYS A 563 22.18 -27.91 -2.40
N ASN A 564 22.01 -26.67 -2.84
CA ASN A 564 22.56 -25.50 -2.17
C ASN A 564 21.61 -24.88 -1.14
N TYR A 565 20.46 -25.49 -0.83
CA TYR A 565 19.41 -24.92 0.04
C TYR A 565 19.95 -24.46 1.39
N ASP A 566 20.57 -25.37 2.17
CA ASP A 566 21.02 -25.07 3.54
C ASP A 566 22.08 -23.95 3.57
N GLU A 567 22.96 -23.88 2.55
CA GLU A 567 24.00 -22.84 2.48
C GLU A 567 23.41 -21.50 2.06
N THR A 568 22.51 -21.49 1.09
CA THR A 568 21.96 -20.28 0.48
C THR A 568 20.92 -19.62 1.39
N THR A 569 20.03 -20.41 1.99
CA THR A 569 18.97 -19.89 2.87
C THR A 569 19.41 -19.64 4.31
N ALA A 570 20.70 -19.94 4.65
CA ALA A 570 21.25 -19.61 5.95
C ALA A 570 21.21 -18.08 6.22
N ALA A 571 21.20 -17.71 7.50
CA ALA A 571 21.30 -16.31 7.89
C ALA A 571 22.61 -15.68 7.31
N PRO A 572 22.60 -14.38 6.97
CA PRO A 572 23.75 -13.72 6.37
C PRO A 572 25.03 -13.91 7.20
N ALA A 573 26.06 -14.52 6.57
CA ALA A 573 27.34 -14.83 7.23
C ALA A 573 28.20 -13.56 7.45
N SER A 574 27.94 -12.48 6.72
CA SER A 574 28.61 -11.18 6.83
C SER A 574 27.58 -10.08 6.91
N LEU A 575 27.84 -9.13 7.80
CA LEU A 575 27.07 -7.88 7.90
C LEU A 575 27.80 -6.69 7.24
N SER A 576 28.86 -6.95 6.47
CA SER A 576 29.62 -5.91 5.78
C SER A 576 29.22 -5.82 4.32
N MET A 577 28.92 -4.62 3.83
CA MET A 577 28.73 -4.37 2.41
C MET A 577 30.07 -4.52 1.67
N PRO A 578 30.14 -5.23 0.53
CA PRO A 578 31.34 -5.27 -0.32
C PRO A 578 31.78 -3.85 -0.75
N GLU A 579 33.10 -3.60 -0.80
CA GLU A 579 33.63 -2.24 -1.04
C GLU A 579 33.24 -1.66 -2.41
N ASP A 580 33.16 -2.46 -3.45
CA ASP A 580 32.72 -2.02 -4.79
C ASP A 580 31.24 -1.63 -4.82
N LEU A 581 30.40 -2.32 -4.07
CA LEU A 581 28.98 -1.96 -3.90
C LEU A 581 28.82 -0.72 -3.02
N LYS A 582 29.67 -0.58 -2.00
CA LYS A 582 29.71 0.60 -1.13
C LYS A 582 30.14 1.87 -1.87
N GLU A 583 31.11 1.76 -2.81
CA GLU A 583 31.50 2.89 -3.67
C GLU A 583 30.34 3.42 -4.53
N GLY A 584 29.38 2.56 -4.89
CA GLY A 584 28.16 2.91 -5.63
C GLY A 584 26.99 3.37 -4.77
N PHE A 585 27.12 3.39 -3.42
CA PHE A 585 26.02 3.74 -2.54
C PHE A 585 25.69 5.25 -2.59
N ILE A 586 24.45 5.56 -2.99
CA ILE A 586 24.02 6.94 -3.26
C ILE A 586 23.15 7.45 -2.12
N VAL A 587 23.51 8.62 -1.60
CA VAL A 587 22.70 9.45 -0.67
C VAL A 587 22.69 10.90 -1.13
N THR A 588 21.82 11.72 -0.56
CA THR A 588 21.70 13.15 -0.94
C THR A 588 23.04 13.89 -0.98
N SER A 589 23.98 13.59 -0.08
CA SER A 589 25.25 14.33 0.01
C SER A 589 26.30 13.98 -1.05
N ASN A 590 26.18 12.84 -1.73
CA ASN A 590 27.07 12.39 -2.80
C ASN A 590 26.38 12.25 -4.17
N TYR A 591 25.10 12.61 -4.27
CA TYR A 591 24.39 12.62 -5.54
C TYR A 591 24.80 13.81 -6.40
N GLU A 592 25.10 13.54 -7.66
CA GLU A 592 25.36 14.55 -8.68
C GLU A 592 24.33 14.36 -9.82
N MET A 593 23.54 15.40 -10.10
CA MET A 593 22.53 15.36 -11.16
C MET A 593 23.22 15.22 -12.53
N PRO A 594 22.78 14.29 -13.39
CA PRO A 594 23.36 14.11 -14.73
C PRO A 594 23.14 15.35 -15.61
N GLU A 595 24.17 15.79 -16.34
CA GLU A 595 24.07 16.82 -17.35
C GLU A 595 23.47 16.26 -18.64
N ILE A 596 22.46 16.93 -19.20
CA ILE A 596 21.95 16.62 -20.54
C ILE A 596 22.92 17.24 -21.56
N PRO A 597 23.53 16.46 -22.46
CA PRO A 597 24.49 16.98 -23.44
C PRO A 597 23.88 18.11 -24.28
N ASP A 598 24.63 19.22 -24.43
CA ASP A 598 24.23 20.38 -25.22
C ASP A 598 22.89 21.03 -24.79
N ALA A 599 22.47 20.86 -23.53
CA ALA A 599 21.23 21.45 -23.01
C ALA A 599 21.24 22.97 -23.15
N GLU A 600 20.19 23.52 -23.76
CA GLU A 600 19.91 24.94 -23.76
C GLU A 600 18.87 25.28 -22.69
N MET A 601 18.99 26.46 -22.07
CA MET A 601 18.03 26.91 -21.06
C MET A 601 16.62 26.97 -21.66
N PRO A 602 15.64 26.18 -21.16
CA PRO A 602 14.28 26.23 -21.68
C PRO A 602 13.61 27.59 -21.43
N VAL A 603 12.64 27.90 -22.26
CA VAL A 603 11.79 29.10 -22.04
C VAL A 603 10.93 28.86 -20.81
N THR A 604 10.83 29.86 -19.92
CA THR A 604 9.97 29.85 -18.75
C THR A 604 9.26 31.20 -18.58
N GLY A 605 8.05 31.21 -18.02
CA GLY A 605 7.28 32.43 -17.76
C GLY A 605 6.79 33.15 -19.00
N ALA A 606 6.64 32.45 -20.14
CA ALA A 606 6.06 33.03 -21.37
C ALA A 606 4.56 33.33 -21.17
N ASP A 607 4.05 34.33 -21.91
CA ASP A 607 2.62 34.65 -21.92
C ASP A 607 2.00 34.17 -23.27
N ASN A 608 1.82 32.87 -23.42
CA ASN A 608 1.23 32.26 -24.61
C ASN A 608 -0.32 32.17 -24.53
N GLY A 609 -0.90 32.43 -23.35
CA GLY A 609 -2.33 32.42 -23.11
C GLY A 609 -3.00 31.03 -23.18
N MET A 610 -2.21 29.94 -23.20
CA MET A 610 -2.71 28.59 -23.26
C MET A 610 -3.08 28.08 -21.88
N LYS A 611 -4.17 27.33 -21.76
CA LYS A 611 -4.64 26.76 -20.49
C LYS A 611 -4.49 25.24 -20.50
N LEU A 612 -4.20 24.67 -19.36
CA LEU A 612 -4.06 23.21 -19.20
C LEU A 612 -5.33 22.46 -19.67
N ALA A 613 -6.52 22.98 -19.38
CA ALA A 613 -7.79 22.39 -19.82
C ALA A 613 -7.91 22.14 -21.34
N GLU A 614 -7.16 22.90 -22.18
CA GLU A 614 -7.15 22.73 -23.64
C GLU A 614 -6.41 21.46 -24.08
N LEU A 615 -5.65 20.84 -23.19
CA LEU A 615 -4.92 19.58 -23.43
C LEU A 615 -5.65 18.34 -22.87
N ARG A 616 -6.87 18.49 -22.35
CA ARG A 616 -7.65 17.32 -21.91
C ARG A 616 -7.89 16.36 -23.08
N GLY A 617 -7.54 15.08 -22.90
CA GLY A 617 -7.63 14.06 -23.94
C GLY A 617 -6.56 14.15 -25.03
N ALA A 618 -5.59 15.07 -24.93
CA ALA A 618 -4.46 15.11 -25.84
C ALA A 618 -3.46 13.98 -25.51
N ASP A 619 -2.79 13.47 -26.55
CA ASP A 619 -1.71 12.51 -26.35
C ASP A 619 -0.57 13.12 -25.53
N TYR A 620 0.15 12.25 -24.81
CA TYR A 620 1.32 12.67 -24.03
C TYR A 620 2.38 13.36 -24.91
N ASP A 621 2.53 12.94 -26.16
CA ASP A 621 3.51 13.45 -27.14
C ASP A 621 2.97 14.59 -28.04
N ASP A 622 1.80 15.18 -27.71
CA ASP A 622 1.25 16.32 -28.46
C ASP A 622 2.16 17.55 -28.35
N GLU A 623 2.54 18.15 -29.48
CA GLU A 623 3.47 19.29 -29.55
C GLU A 623 3.01 20.52 -28.74
N ARG A 624 1.70 20.64 -28.46
CA ARG A 624 1.15 21.74 -27.66
C ARG A 624 1.63 21.73 -26.20
N TRP A 625 2.08 20.59 -25.69
CA TRP A 625 2.68 20.51 -24.36
C TRP A 625 3.86 21.45 -24.20
N GLU A 626 4.75 21.56 -25.20
CA GLU A 626 5.90 22.47 -25.14
C GLU A 626 5.47 23.95 -25.03
N THR A 627 4.42 24.34 -25.79
CA THR A 627 3.85 25.70 -25.71
C THR A 627 3.27 26.00 -24.32
N LEU A 628 2.63 25.01 -23.67
CA LEU A 628 2.10 25.14 -22.31
C LEU A 628 3.23 25.26 -21.30
N LEU A 629 4.23 24.37 -21.39
CA LEU A 629 5.38 24.32 -20.48
C LEU A 629 6.22 25.60 -20.49
N ASP A 630 6.30 26.30 -21.62
CA ASP A 630 6.99 27.59 -21.74
C ASP A 630 6.39 28.68 -20.82
N GLN A 631 5.12 28.54 -20.41
CA GLN A 631 4.44 29.50 -19.54
C GLN A 631 4.76 29.27 -18.05
N LEU A 632 5.17 28.05 -17.66
CA LEU A 632 5.50 27.75 -16.27
C LEU A 632 6.67 28.61 -15.79
N THR A 633 6.53 29.15 -14.61
CA THR A 633 7.64 29.79 -13.90
C THR A 633 8.45 28.76 -13.12
N ILE A 634 9.72 29.09 -12.82
CA ILE A 634 10.58 28.24 -11.96
C ILE A 634 9.90 27.99 -10.61
N ASP A 635 9.29 29.01 -10.01
CA ASP A 635 8.63 28.88 -8.70
C ASP A 635 7.41 27.93 -8.76
N GLU A 636 6.62 27.96 -9.83
CA GLU A 636 5.50 27.03 -10.01
C GLU A 636 5.97 25.59 -10.20
N MET A 637 7.01 25.38 -11.01
CA MET A 637 7.61 24.05 -11.18
C MET A 637 8.17 23.53 -9.85
N GLN A 638 8.90 24.37 -9.13
CA GLN A 638 9.44 24.04 -7.81
C GLN A 638 8.33 23.63 -6.83
N ASN A 639 7.20 24.37 -6.82
CA ASN A 639 6.09 24.11 -5.93
C ASN A 639 5.37 22.78 -6.28
N MET A 640 5.18 22.48 -7.57
CA MET A 640 4.57 21.21 -7.99
C MET A 640 5.44 20.00 -7.64
N ILE A 641 6.76 20.13 -7.74
CA ILE A 641 7.72 19.07 -7.40
C ILE A 641 7.81 18.87 -5.88
N ALA A 642 7.90 19.95 -5.12
CA ALA A 642 8.21 19.91 -3.69
C ALA A 642 7.01 19.57 -2.79
N HIS A 643 5.78 19.89 -3.19
CA HIS A 643 4.61 19.86 -2.33
C HIS A 643 3.47 19.02 -2.91
N ALA A 644 3.72 17.73 -3.11
CA ALA A 644 2.72 16.80 -3.61
C ALA A 644 1.97 16.03 -2.49
N GLY A 645 2.34 16.22 -1.22
CA GLY A 645 1.73 15.48 -0.12
C GLY A 645 0.20 15.68 0.00
N PHE A 646 -0.56 14.63 -0.28
CA PHE A 646 -2.03 14.58 -0.29
C PHE A 646 -2.68 15.55 -1.28
N GLN A 647 -1.97 15.97 -2.32
CA GLN A 647 -2.42 16.91 -3.35
C GLN A 647 -1.48 16.92 -4.55
N THR A 648 -1.91 17.56 -5.66
CA THR A 648 -0.97 18.15 -6.62
C THR A 648 -1.14 19.66 -6.63
N ALA A 649 -0.03 20.42 -6.52
CA ALA A 649 -0.08 21.87 -6.37
C ALA A 649 -0.61 22.61 -7.61
N GLU A 650 -1.23 23.80 -7.42
CA GLU A 650 -1.71 24.66 -8.50
C GLU A 650 -0.54 25.30 -9.29
N ALA A 651 -0.77 25.61 -10.56
CA ALA A 651 0.08 26.46 -11.38
C ALA A 651 -0.76 27.51 -12.12
N LYS A 652 -0.62 28.77 -11.73
CA LYS A 652 -1.49 29.88 -12.19
C LYS A 652 -1.26 30.27 -13.63
N SER A 653 0.00 30.21 -14.08
CA SER A 653 0.38 30.60 -15.46
C SER A 653 -0.32 29.77 -16.52
N VAL A 654 -0.71 28.53 -16.21
CA VAL A 654 -1.39 27.59 -17.11
C VAL A 654 -2.81 27.20 -16.63
N GLU A 655 -3.31 27.89 -15.61
CA GLU A 655 -4.59 27.61 -14.97
C GLU A 655 -4.73 26.14 -14.48
N LYS A 656 -3.61 25.50 -14.05
CA LYS A 656 -3.66 24.20 -13.39
C LYS A 656 -4.26 24.35 -12.01
N VAL A 657 -5.34 23.63 -11.74
CA VAL A 657 -5.96 23.56 -10.39
C VAL A 657 -5.15 22.65 -9.47
N ALA A 658 -5.21 22.90 -8.16
CA ALA A 658 -4.78 21.92 -7.17
C ALA A 658 -5.77 20.76 -7.10
N THR A 659 -5.28 19.54 -6.88
CA THR A 659 -6.12 18.37 -6.56
C THR A 659 -6.02 18.06 -5.07
N VAL A 660 -6.91 17.21 -4.57
CA VAL A 660 -6.78 16.54 -3.28
C VAL A 660 -6.58 15.07 -3.56
N ASP A 661 -5.57 14.48 -2.94
CA ASP A 661 -5.27 13.07 -3.04
C ASP A 661 -5.50 12.43 -1.66
N CYS A 662 -5.98 11.19 -1.68
CA CYS A 662 -6.43 10.51 -0.48
C CYS A 662 -5.69 9.21 -0.31
N ASP A 663 -5.39 8.87 0.96
CA ASP A 663 -4.80 7.61 1.34
C ASP A 663 -5.87 6.52 1.47
N GLY A 664 -5.42 5.30 1.64
CA GLY A 664 -6.17 4.17 2.11
C GLY A 664 -6.60 3.16 1.06
N PRO A 665 -5.93 2.00 0.99
CA PRO A 665 -6.38 0.88 0.16
C PRO A 665 -7.69 0.25 0.65
N SER A 666 -7.99 0.28 1.96
CA SER A 666 -9.25 -0.27 2.46
C SER A 666 -10.36 0.78 2.67
N ALA A 667 -10.01 2.06 2.85
CA ALA A 667 -10.97 3.15 2.99
C ALA A 667 -10.34 4.45 2.54
N VAL A 668 -11.00 5.21 1.68
CA VAL A 668 -10.51 6.56 1.32
C VAL A 668 -10.37 7.39 2.58
N SER A 669 -9.21 7.95 2.83
CA SER A 669 -8.96 8.80 3.98
C SER A 669 -8.03 9.97 3.66
N ASN A 670 -8.28 11.12 4.29
CA ASN A 670 -7.37 12.25 4.25
C ASN A 670 -7.41 12.99 5.58
N ASN A 671 -6.34 12.87 6.34
CA ASN A 671 -6.24 13.44 7.69
C ASN A 671 -6.28 14.98 7.72
N PHE A 672 -5.95 15.65 6.62
CA PHE A 672 -5.94 17.12 6.53
C PHE A 672 -7.33 17.67 6.23
N THR A 673 -8.08 17.05 5.33
CA THR A 673 -9.43 17.47 4.95
C THR A 673 -10.50 16.85 5.85
N GLY A 674 -10.19 15.74 6.52
CA GLY A 674 -11.15 14.94 7.28
C GLY A 674 -12.02 14.04 6.40
N ALA A 675 -11.65 13.84 5.12
CA ALA A 675 -12.31 12.88 4.26
C ALA A 675 -12.22 11.46 4.83
N GLY A 676 -13.31 10.70 4.72
CA GLY A 676 -13.37 9.30 5.11
C GLY A 676 -14.53 8.58 4.45
N SER A 677 -14.32 7.34 3.99
CA SER A 677 -15.30 6.52 3.28
C SER A 677 -15.70 5.27 4.05
N VAL A 678 -16.66 4.53 3.52
CA VAL A 678 -16.94 3.14 3.90
C VAL A 678 -15.66 2.32 3.74
N GLY A 679 -15.42 1.40 4.67
CA GLY A 679 -14.25 0.52 4.68
C GLY A 679 -14.52 -0.81 3.98
N PHE A 680 -13.74 -1.09 2.95
CA PHE A 680 -13.75 -2.34 2.20
C PHE A 680 -12.90 -3.41 2.86
N PRO A 681 -13.09 -4.70 2.50
CA PRO A 681 -12.23 -5.79 2.92
C PRO A 681 -10.76 -5.55 2.58
N SER A 682 -9.88 -6.26 3.27
CA SER A 682 -8.45 -6.25 2.97
C SER A 682 -8.16 -6.71 1.53
N ASN A 683 -7.02 -6.30 0.96
CA ASN A 683 -6.64 -6.75 -0.38
C ASN A 683 -6.40 -8.27 -0.45
N VAL A 684 -6.01 -8.90 0.66
CA VAL A 684 -5.97 -10.37 0.80
C VAL A 684 -7.36 -10.97 0.57
N MET A 685 -8.40 -10.45 1.25
CA MET A 685 -9.77 -10.97 1.04
C MET A 685 -10.29 -10.69 -0.37
N ILE A 686 -9.96 -9.52 -0.96
CA ILE A 686 -10.31 -9.22 -2.36
C ILE A 686 -9.64 -10.23 -3.28
N ALA A 687 -8.36 -10.54 -3.08
CA ALA A 687 -7.63 -11.55 -3.86
C ALA A 687 -8.20 -12.96 -3.67
N CYS A 688 -8.60 -13.34 -2.43
CA CYS A 688 -9.25 -14.61 -2.15
C CYS A 688 -10.59 -14.80 -2.89
N THR A 689 -11.20 -13.72 -3.42
CA THR A 689 -12.37 -13.88 -4.31
C THR A 689 -12.02 -14.53 -5.63
N TRP A 690 -10.79 -14.39 -6.13
CA TRP A 690 -10.37 -14.77 -7.49
C TRP A 690 -11.33 -14.25 -8.56
N ASN A 691 -11.96 -13.12 -8.31
CA ASN A 691 -13.02 -12.53 -9.14
C ASN A 691 -12.61 -11.14 -9.60
N LYS A 692 -12.22 -11.02 -10.86
CA LYS A 692 -11.80 -9.77 -11.52
C LYS A 692 -12.88 -8.71 -11.49
N ASP A 693 -14.16 -9.10 -11.63
CA ASP A 693 -15.29 -8.16 -11.61
C ASP A 693 -15.48 -7.54 -10.23
N LEU A 694 -15.24 -8.31 -9.15
CA LEU A 694 -15.29 -7.76 -7.79
C LEU A 694 -14.11 -6.83 -7.49
N ALA A 695 -12.92 -7.13 -8.00
CA ALA A 695 -11.79 -6.21 -7.91
C ALA A 695 -12.06 -4.88 -8.67
N HIS A 696 -12.72 -4.97 -9.83
CA HIS A 696 -13.19 -3.78 -10.57
C HIS A 696 -14.25 -3.01 -9.77
N THR A 697 -15.25 -3.70 -9.21
CA THR A 697 -16.29 -3.09 -8.37
C THR A 697 -15.70 -2.37 -7.16
N TYR A 698 -14.74 -3.00 -6.47
CA TYR A 698 -14.00 -2.36 -5.38
C TYR A 698 -13.35 -1.05 -5.83
N GLY A 699 -12.60 -1.09 -6.95
CA GLY A 699 -11.96 0.11 -7.51
C GLY A 699 -12.98 1.18 -7.92
N TYR A 700 -14.10 0.78 -8.53
CA TYR A 700 -15.18 1.69 -8.93
C TYR A 700 -15.80 2.41 -7.72
N ASP A 701 -16.10 1.68 -6.65
CA ASP A 701 -16.69 2.25 -5.44
C ASP A 701 -15.72 3.17 -4.71
N MET A 702 -14.44 2.77 -4.60
CA MET A 702 -13.39 3.63 -4.04
C MET A 702 -13.26 4.92 -4.85
N GLY A 703 -13.26 4.85 -6.19
CA GLY A 703 -13.22 6.01 -7.07
C GLY A 703 -14.46 6.90 -6.95
N LYS A 704 -15.66 6.31 -6.82
CA LYS A 704 -16.91 7.03 -6.63
C LYS A 704 -16.93 7.77 -5.30
N MET A 705 -16.58 7.09 -4.21
CA MET A 705 -16.50 7.71 -2.88
C MET A 705 -15.42 8.80 -2.84
N ALA A 706 -14.24 8.57 -3.44
CA ALA A 706 -13.20 9.59 -3.55
C ALA A 706 -13.71 10.85 -4.26
N THR A 707 -14.42 10.68 -5.39
CA THR A 707 -15.01 11.81 -6.14
C THR A 707 -16.05 12.56 -5.31
N GLU A 708 -16.95 11.87 -4.60
CA GLU A 708 -17.94 12.51 -3.69
C GLU A 708 -17.25 13.23 -2.51
N LEU A 709 -16.08 12.76 -2.09
CA LEU A 709 -15.26 13.40 -1.04
C LEU A 709 -14.36 14.53 -1.56
N GLY A 710 -14.45 14.86 -2.86
CA GLY A 710 -13.64 15.90 -3.50
C GLY A 710 -12.19 15.51 -3.77
N CYS A 711 -11.88 14.21 -3.80
CA CYS A 711 -10.55 13.69 -4.10
C CYS A 711 -10.41 13.35 -5.59
N SER A 712 -9.21 13.56 -6.15
CA SER A 712 -8.87 13.24 -7.54
C SER A 712 -7.84 12.13 -7.65
N GLY A 713 -7.02 11.94 -6.61
CA GLY A 713 -6.02 10.88 -6.52
C GLY A 713 -6.32 9.93 -5.35
N TRP A 714 -5.95 8.66 -5.52
CA TRP A 714 -6.13 7.60 -4.54
C TRP A 714 -4.84 6.79 -4.39
N TYR A 715 -4.18 6.85 -3.20
CA TYR A 715 -2.92 6.15 -2.91
C TYR A 715 -3.15 4.64 -2.73
N ALA A 716 -3.60 4.00 -3.79
CA ALA A 716 -3.83 2.56 -3.93
C ALA A 716 -4.01 2.20 -5.43
N PRO A 717 -3.99 0.90 -5.81
CA PRO A 717 -3.79 -0.28 -4.96
C PRO A 717 -2.33 -0.47 -4.55
N SER A 718 -2.15 -1.10 -3.38
CA SER A 718 -0.85 -1.65 -2.98
C SER A 718 -0.71 -3.04 -3.57
N MET A 719 0.48 -3.38 -4.15
CA MET A 719 0.58 -4.57 -4.98
C MET A 719 1.93 -5.29 -4.93
N ASN A 720 2.71 -5.04 -3.87
CA ASN A 720 3.89 -5.84 -3.56
C ASN A 720 3.47 -7.28 -3.25
N LEU A 721 4.42 -8.21 -3.18
CA LEU A 721 4.12 -9.63 -2.96
C LEU A 721 4.26 -10.04 -1.49
N HIS A 722 3.59 -11.12 -1.12
CA HIS A 722 3.79 -11.80 0.15
C HIS A 722 5.04 -12.67 0.08
N ARG A 723 6.23 -12.05 0.17
CA ARG A 723 7.50 -12.77 0.24
C ARG A 723 7.60 -13.60 1.52
N SER A 724 7.01 -13.12 2.60
CA SER A 724 6.95 -13.77 3.91
C SER A 724 5.59 -13.52 4.56
N ALA A 725 5.05 -14.53 5.24
CA ALA A 725 3.84 -14.40 6.06
C ALA A 725 3.99 -13.36 7.19
N PHE A 726 5.22 -13.02 7.58
CA PHE A 726 5.55 -12.08 8.63
C PHE A 726 5.59 -10.62 8.19
N GLY A 727 5.38 -10.31 6.92
CA GLY A 727 5.29 -8.93 6.44
C GLY A 727 4.14 -8.18 7.13
N GLY A 728 4.41 -7.00 7.69
CA GLY A 728 3.40 -6.23 8.41
C GLY A 728 2.25 -5.77 7.52
N ARG A 729 2.54 -5.46 6.25
CA ARG A 729 1.56 -4.96 5.27
C ARG A 729 0.99 -6.04 4.34
N THR A 730 1.09 -7.32 4.67
CA THR A 730 0.45 -8.40 3.90
C THR A 730 -1.05 -8.16 3.69
N TYR A 731 -1.75 -7.56 4.66
CA TYR A 731 -3.18 -7.25 4.55
C TYR A 731 -3.56 -6.34 3.38
N GLU A 732 -2.66 -5.46 2.95
CA GLU A 732 -2.90 -4.53 1.85
C GLU A 732 -2.25 -4.96 0.53
N TYR A 733 -1.40 -5.98 0.56
CA TYR A 733 -0.86 -6.64 -0.64
C TYR A 733 -1.74 -7.84 -0.98
N PRO A 734 -1.93 -8.17 -2.29
CA PRO A 734 -2.95 -9.17 -2.64
C PRO A 734 -2.53 -10.61 -2.40
N SER A 735 -1.26 -11.01 -2.65
CA SER A 735 -0.91 -12.41 -2.80
C SER A 735 0.60 -12.65 -2.85
N GLU A 736 1.01 -13.91 -2.68
CA GLU A 736 2.36 -14.39 -3.00
C GLU A 736 2.60 -14.54 -4.53
N ASP A 737 1.51 -14.50 -5.34
CA ASP A 737 1.60 -14.67 -6.80
C ASP A 737 1.42 -13.35 -7.56
N PRO A 738 2.35 -12.99 -8.48
CA PRO A 738 2.30 -11.73 -9.21
C PRO A 738 1.19 -11.66 -10.27
N ILE A 739 0.70 -12.79 -10.81
CA ILE A 739 -0.39 -12.80 -11.79
C ILE A 739 -1.70 -12.46 -11.11
N LEU A 740 -1.99 -13.09 -9.96
CA LEU A 740 -3.18 -12.78 -9.16
C LEU A 740 -3.11 -11.32 -8.68
N ALA A 741 -1.98 -10.91 -8.07
CA ALA A 741 -1.79 -9.56 -7.56
C ALA A 741 -1.92 -8.48 -8.65
N GLY A 742 -1.23 -8.65 -9.78
CA GLY A 742 -1.23 -7.68 -10.88
C GLY A 742 -2.58 -7.57 -11.57
N THR A 743 -3.26 -8.71 -11.80
CA THR A 743 -4.56 -8.74 -12.48
C THR A 743 -5.66 -8.09 -11.64
N MET A 744 -5.74 -8.44 -10.34
CA MET A 744 -6.73 -7.84 -9.43
C MET A 744 -6.50 -6.35 -9.28
N SER A 745 -5.25 -5.91 -9.12
CA SER A 745 -4.89 -4.49 -9.00
C SER A 745 -5.20 -3.71 -10.29
N ALA A 746 -4.96 -4.28 -11.47
CA ALA A 746 -5.30 -3.64 -12.75
C ALA A 746 -6.81 -3.39 -12.87
N GLN A 747 -7.65 -4.31 -12.41
CA GLN A 747 -9.11 -4.12 -12.38
C GLN A 747 -9.52 -3.03 -11.40
N ALA A 748 -8.93 -2.97 -10.22
CA ALA A 748 -9.19 -1.89 -9.26
C ALA A 748 -8.82 -0.51 -9.83
N VAL A 749 -7.68 -0.40 -10.51
CA VAL A 749 -7.27 0.83 -11.21
C VAL A 749 -8.29 1.23 -12.28
N ASN A 750 -8.75 0.27 -13.10
CA ASN A 750 -9.73 0.53 -14.15
C ASN A 750 -11.07 1.01 -13.56
N GLY A 751 -11.54 0.39 -12.48
CA GLY A 751 -12.75 0.81 -11.78
C GLY A 751 -12.66 2.24 -11.23
N ALA A 752 -11.55 2.61 -10.58
CA ALA A 752 -11.33 3.97 -10.08
C ALA A 752 -11.29 5.01 -11.22
N ALA A 753 -10.64 4.66 -12.34
CA ALA A 753 -10.50 5.53 -13.51
C ALA A 753 -11.86 5.86 -14.17
N GLU A 754 -12.87 5.01 -14.07
CA GLU A 754 -14.24 5.30 -14.58
C GLU A 754 -14.88 6.50 -13.89
N ASN A 755 -14.46 6.79 -12.64
CA ASN A 755 -14.87 7.98 -11.89
C ASN A 755 -13.91 9.17 -12.07
N GLY A 756 -12.91 9.03 -12.97
CA GLY A 756 -11.90 10.05 -13.22
C GLY A 756 -10.88 10.21 -12.09
N VAL A 757 -10.80 9.24 -11.18
CA VAL A 757 -9.82 9.20 -10.09
C VAL A 757 -8.57 8.47 -10.59
N TYR A 758 -7.40 9.12 -10.50
CA TYR A 758 -6.13 8.45 -10.78
C TYR A 758 -5.66 7.68 -9.55
N ALA A 759 -5.45 6.39 -9.74
CA ALA A 759 -4.90 5.50 -8.73
C ALA A 759 -3.36 5.61 -8.72
N TYR A 760 -2.74 5.31 -7.56
CA TYR A 760 -1.28 5.23 -7.42
C TYR A 760 -0.90 3.80 -7.12
N ILE A 761 -0.33 3.10 -8.11
CA ILE A 761 0.24 1.78 -7.81
C ILE A 761 1.44 1.94 -6.88
N LYS A 762 1.46 1.15 -5.80
CA LYS A 762 2.47 1.26 -4.73
C LYS A 762 2.83 -0.10 -4.13
N HIS A 763 4.01 -0.23 -3.50
CA HIS A 763 5.12 0.70 -3.48
C HIS A 763 6.19 0.23 -4.48
N PHE A 764 6.44 1.01 -5.50
CA PHE A 764 7.29 0.65 -6.64
C PHE A 764 8.77 0.89 -6.33
N ALA A 765 9.57 -0.20 -6.06
CA ALA A 765 9.23 -1.60 -5.96
C ALA A 765 10.06 -2.31 -4.87
N MET A 766 9.80 -3.61 -4.67
CA MET A 766 10.55 -4.49 -3.77
C MET A 766 10.48 -4.07 -2.29
N ASN A 767 9.29 -3.71 -1.81
CA ASN A 767 9.02 -3.28 -0.43
C ASN A 767 8.18 -4.35 0.29
N GLU A 768 8.74 -5.57 0.48
CA GLU A 768 8.04 -6.72 1.04
C GLU A 768 8.23 -6.89 2.56
N GLN A 769 8.88 -5.91 3.23
CA GLN A 769 8.96 -5.87 4.70
C GLN A 769 8.92 -4.44 5.23
N GLU A 770 8.41 -4.28 6.46
CA GLU A 770 8.34 -3.00 7.17
C GLU A 770 9.60 -2.69 7.96
N THR A 771 10.24 -3.74 8.49
CA THR A 771 11.46 -3.61 9.29
C THR A 771 12.56 -2.91 8.50
N ASN A 772 13.06 -1.81 9.06
CA ASN A 772 14.12 -0.97 8.48
C ASN A 772 13.78 -0.25 7.17
N ARG A 773 12.55 -0.27 6.65
CA ARG A 773 12.23 0.36 5.35
C ARG A 773 12.68 1.83 5.30
N TRP A 774 12.65 2.56 6.41
CA TRP A 774 13.05 3.96 6.52
C TRP A 774 14.56 4.16 6.81
N ILE A 775 15.33 3.07 6.98
CA ILE A 775 16.76 3.09 7.34
C ILE A 775 17.59 2.59 6.16
N MET A 776 17.35 3.15 4.96
CA MET A 776 18.11 2.80 3.74
C MET A 776 18.32 1.29 3.59
N ILE A 777 17.23 0.53 3.68
CA ILE A 777 17.31 -0.92 3.51
C ILE A 777 17.69 -1.26 2.07
N CYS A 778 18.85 -1.85 1.88
CA CYS A 778 19.31 -2.36 0.59
C CYS A 778 18.64 -3.70 0.33
N THR A 779 17.77 -3.78 -0.65
CA THR A 779 17.15 -5.04 -1.10
C THR A 779 18.00 -5.64 -2.21
N TRP A 780 18.64 -6.79 -1.90
CA TRP A 780 19.49 -7.52 -2.85
C TRP A 780 18.72 -8.67 -3.48
N SER A 781 18.79 -8.81 -4.80
CA SER A 781 18.10 -9.84 -5.58
C SER A 781 18.79 -10.07 -6.92
N ASN A 782 18.45 -11.13 -7.63
CA ASN A 782 18.85 -11.28 -9.04
C ASN A 782 17.77 -10.71 -9.98
N GLU A 783 18.16 -10.35 -11.19
CA GLU A 783 17.25 -9.70 -12.14
C GLU A 783 16.11 -10.62 -12.61
N GLN A 784 16.30 -11.93 -12.62
CA GLN A 784 15.23 -12.89 -12.92
C GLN A 784 14.10 -12.80 -11.89
N ALA A 785 14.43 -12.90 -10.61
CA ALA A 785 13.43 -12.79 -9.53
C ALA A 785 12.74 -11.42 -9.52
N MET A 786 13.49 -10.35 -9.79
CA MET A 786 12.90 -9.01 -9.91
C MET A 786 11.85 -8.99 -11.02
N ARG A 787 12.16 -9.46 -12.23
CA ARG A 787 11.28 -9.34 -13.40
C ARG A 787 10.13 -10.35 -13.41
N GLU A 788 10.35 -11.56 -12.90
CA GLU A 788 9.33 -12.61 -12.91
C GLU A 788 8.40 -12.56 -11.69
N LEU A 789 8.80 -11.91 -10.59
CA LEU A 789 8.03 -11.80 -9.36
C LEU A 789 7.74 -10.34 -8.98
N TYR A 790 8.72 -9.66 -8.36
CA TYR A 790 8.51 -8.40 -7.65
C TYR A 790 8.12 -7.21 -8.53
N LEU A 791 8.49 -7.22 -9.80
CA LEU A 791 8.11 -6.22 -10.81
C LEU A 791 6.93 -6.68 -11.68
N LYS A 792 6.65 -7.99 -11.72
CA LYS A 792 5.64 -8.57 -12.62
C LYS A 792 4.23 -8.09 -12.33
N SER A 793 3.84 -7.94 -11.07
CA SER A 793 2.53 -7.39 -10.71
C SER A 793 2.35 -5.96 -11.23
N PHE A 794 3.40 -5.13 -11.12
CA PHE A 794 3.41 -3.76 -11.65
C PHE A 794 3.40 -3.74 -13.18
N GLU A 795 4.17 -4.60 -13.85
CA GLU A 795 4.17 -4.76 -15.30
C GLU A 795 2.75 -5.05 -15.82
N ILE A 796 2.06 -6.03 -15.21
CA ILE A 796 0.70 -6.40 -15.57
C ILE A 796 -0.24 -5.20 -15.42
N CYS A 797 -0.16 -4.48 -14.30
CA CYS A 797 -1.02 -3.34 -14.06
C CYS A 797 -0.76 -2.21 -15.06
N VAL A 798 0.50 -1.87 -15.33
CA VAL A 798 0.86 -0.81 -16.29
C VAL A 798 0.37 -1.14 -17.71
N LYS A 799 0.51 -2.40 -18.12
CA LYS A 799 0.12 -2.82 -19.49
C LYS A 799 -1.37 -3.06 -19.68
N ASN A 800 -2.12 -3.36 -18.60
CA ASN A 800 -3.54 -3.77 -18.68
C ASN A 800 -4.51 -2.80 -18.01
N SER A 801 -4.06 -1.60 -17.60
CA SER A 801 -4.94 -0.62 -16.97
C SER A 801 -4.72 0.80 -17.48
N ASN A 802 -5.60 1.71 -17.06
CA ASN A 802 -5.50 3.14 -17.35
C ASN A 802 -4.65 3.91 -16.33
N ILE A 803 -3.61 3.29 -15.79
CA ILE A 803 -2.77 3.87 -14.75
C ILE A 803 -1.96 5.06 -15.24
N THR A 804 -1.95 6.15 -14.48
CA THR A 804 -1.18 7.37 -14.77
C THR A 804 -0.45 7.95 -13.54
N ALA A 805 -0.49 7.26 -12.40
CA ALA A 805 0.27 7.63 -11.22
C ALA A 805 0.86 6.40 -10.54
N ALA A 806 2.03 6.56 -9.92
CA ALA A 806 2.69 5.54 -9.13
C ALA A 806 3.35 6.17 -7.91
N MET A 807 3.54 5.38 -6.85
CA MET A 807 4.30 5.78 -5.67
C MET A 807 5.54 4.91 -5.56
N SER A 808 6.74 5.54 -5.56
CA SER A 808 7.98 4.81 -5.35
C SER A 808 8.16 4.40 -3.90
N SER A 809 8.95 3.36 -3.65
CA SER A 809 9.18 2.83 -2.31
C SER A 809 10.34 3.51 -1.57
N PHE A 810 10.41 3.28 -0.24
CA PHE A 810 11.49 3.79 0.61
C PHE A 810 12.82 3.07 0.43
N ASN A 811 12.77 1.76 0.17
CA ASN A 811 13.95 0.91 0.13
C ASN A 811 14.90 1.26 -1.02
N TYR A 812 16.13 0.79 -0.87
CA TYR A 812 17.10 0.74 -1.95
C TYR A 812 16.92 -0.56 -2.73
N ILE A 813 17.03 -0.47 -4.04
CA ILE A 813 17.21 -1.62 -4.94
C ILE A 813 18.69 -1.75 -5.16
N GLY A 814 19.30 -2.78 -4.54
CA GLY A 814 20.73 -2.83 -4.38
C GLY A 814 21.27 -1.66 -3.57
N ASN A 815 22.09 -0.81 -4.16
CA ASN A 815 22.73 0.35 -3.55
C ASN A 815 22.15 1.72 -4.02
N VAL A 816 21.01 1.71 -4.74
CA VAL A 816 20.34 2.91 -5.25
C VAL A 816 18.90 2.97 -4.72
N TRP A 817 18.51 4.10 -4.12
CA TRP A 817 17.15 4.33 -3.65
C TRP A 817 16.11 4.18 -4.78
N ALA A 818 15.03 3.43 -4.56
CA ALA A 818 14.01 3.13 -5.57
C ALA A 818 13.38 4.40 -6.19
N GLY A 819 13.09 5.42 -5.38
CA GLY A 819 12.56 6.72 -5.85
C GLY A 819 13.54 7.58 -6.64
N GLY A 820 14.81 7.19 -6.68
CA GLY A 820 15.88 7.85 -7.41
C GLY A 820 16.68 6.89 -8.31
N ASN A 821 16.05 5.87 -8.83
CA ASN A 821 16.66 4.81 -9.64
C ASN A 821 16.23 4.99 -11.11
N TYR A 822 17.18 5.36 -11.99
CA TYR A 822 16.90 5.65 -13.39
C TYR A 822 16.45 4.39 -14.14
N GLU A 823 17.13 3.26 -13.91
CA GLU A 823 16.81 1.99 -14.54
C GLU A 823 15.40 1.52 -14.21
N LEU A 824 14.96 1.76 -12.97
CA LEU A 824 13.60 1.43 -12.53
C LEU A 824 12.56 2.44 -13.05
N GLN A 825 12.78 3.75 -12.85
CA GLN A 825 11.77 4.80 -13.07
C GLN A 825 11.65 5.21 -14.53
N THR A 826 12.73 5.11 -15.31
CA THR A 826 12.77 5.51 -16.72
C THR A 826 12.87 4.29 -17.61
N THR A 827 13.98 3.55 -17.57
CA THR A 827 14.24 2.47 -18.53
C THR A 827 13.14 1.40 -18.47
N LEU A 828 12.83 0.88 -17.26
CA LEU A 828 11.82 -0.16 -17.10
C LEU A 828 10.39 0.40 -17.22
N LEU A 829 10.03 1.33 -16.33
CA LEU A 829 8.64 1.77 -16.19
C LEU A 829 8.14 2.49 -17.44
N ARG A 830 8.95 3.40 -18.02
CA ARG A 830 8.53 4.27 -19.14
C ARG A 830 8.92 3.74 -20.49
N ASP A 831 10.20 3.38 -20.68
CA ASP A 831 10.70 3.02 -22.02
C ASP A 831 10.34 1.58 -22.37
N GLU A 832 10.37 0.64 -21.41
CA GLU A 832 10.02 -0.77 -21.63
C GLU A 832 8.50 -0.98 -21.56
N TRP A 833 7.83 -0.54 -20.46
CA TRP A 833 6.40 -0.81 -20.25
C TRP A 833 5.46 0.26 -20.79
N GLY A 834 5.95 1.45 -21.09
CA GLY A 834 5.16 2.54 -21.70
C GLY A 834 4.33 3.36 -20.74
N PHE A 835 4.65 3.40 -19.46
CA PHE A 835 3.95 4.21 -18.47
C PHE A 835 3.99 5.70 -18.83
N LYS A 836 2.82 6.34 -18.88
CA LYS A 836 2.66 7.78 -19.13
C LYS A 836 1.93 8.41 -17.93
N GLY A 837 2.62 9.29 -17.24
CA GLY A 837 2.10 9.91 -16.02
C GLY A 837 3.21 10.21 -15.01
N PHE A 838 2.86 10.49 -13.78
CA PHE A 838 3.84 10.90 -12.78
C PHE A 838 4.12 9.80 -11.73
N VAL A 839 5.33 9.84 -11.19
CA VAL A 839 5.73 9.02 -10.04
C VAL A 839 6.00 9.97 -8.89
N GLU A 840 5.26 9.76 -7.80
CA GLU A 840 5.44 10.42 -6.52
C GLU A 840 6.34 9.55 -5.62
N THR A 841 7.10 10.16 -4.72
CA THR A 841 7.82 9.38 -3.70
C THR A 841 6.85 8.87 -2.64
N ASP A 842 7.22 7.86 -1.86
CA ASP A 842 6.61 7.62 -0.57
C ASP A 842 6.88 8.81 0.37
N TYR A 843 6.33 8.81 1.61
CA TYR A 843 6.35 9.94 2.53
C TYR A 843 7.74 10.59 2.65
N PHE A 844 7.84 11.83 2.19
CA PHE A 844 9.09 12.56 2.10
C PHE A 844 9.32 13.40 3.37
N ALA A 845 9.99 12.80 4.34
CA ALA A 845 10.28 13.45 5.62
C ALA A 845 11.58 14.30 5.62
N GLY A 846 12.26 14.43 4.46
CA GLY A 846 13.57 15.06 4.36
C GLY A 846 14.69 14.17 4.87
N ALA A 847 14.51 12.86 4.86
CA ALA A 847 15.54 11.89 5.16
C ALA A 847 16.75 12.11 4.24
N PHE A 848 17.94 11.95 4.77
CA PHE A 848 19.20 12.32 4.08
C PHE A 848 19.51 11.49 2.81
N ASN A 849 18.75 10.47 2.50
CA ASN A 849 18.81 9.69 1.26
C ASN A 849 17.82 10.16 0.19
N MET A 850 16.71 10.81 0.58
CA MET A 850 15.67 11.25 -0.36
C MET A 850 15.89 12.72 -0.75
N ASN A 851 15.94 13.01 -2.05
CA ASN A 851 16.12 14.37 -2.54
C ASN A 851 15.43 14.60 -3.89
N ALA A 852 14.92 15.81 -4.11
CA ALA A 852 14.18 16.18 -5.31
C ALA A 852 15.03 16.16 -6.59
N ASP A 853 16.32 16.48 -6.50
CA ASP A 853 17.22 16.47 -7.65
C ASP A 853 17.33 15.06 -8.25
N GLN A 854 17.47 14.04 -7.38
CA GLN A 854 17.52 12.65 -7.80
C GLN A 854 16.17 12.19 -8.35
N VAL A 855 15.06 12.55 -7.70
CA VAL A 855 13.70 12.20 -8.16
C VAL A 855 13.49 12.66 -9.61
N ILE A 856 13.67 13.95 -9.91
CA ILE A 856 13.33 14.46 -11.25
C ILE A 856 14.29 14.01 -12.34
N ALA A 857 15.56 13.76 -12.00
CA ALA A 857 16.56 13.32 -12.97
C ALA A 857 16.42 11.84 -13.36
N THR A 858 15.72 11.04 -12.57
CA THR A 858 15.58 9.60 -12.78
C THR A 858 14.23 9.15 -13.30
N GLY A 859 13.30 10.07 -13.53
CA GLY A 859 11.96 9.78 -14.08
C GLY A 859 10.82 9.93 -13.08
N GLY A 860 11.12 10.17 -11.78
CA GLY A 860 10.17 10.60 -10.78
C GLY A 860 9.67 12.02 -11.07
N SER A 861 8.66 12.49 -10.36
CA SER A 861 8.02 13.77 -10.70
C SER A 861 7.81 14.68 -9.51
N CYS A 862 7.53 14.14 -8.32
CA CYS A 862 7.24 14.95 -7.15
C CYS A 862 7.51 14.21 -5.84
N CYS A 863 7.55 14.98 -4.76
CA CYS A 863 7.83 14.50 -3.42
C CYS A 863 6.53 14.53 -2.59
N LEU A 864 6.16 13.39 -1.98
CA LEU A 864 5.03 13.31 -1.04
C LEU A 864 5.39 14.08 0.24
N SER A 865 5.38 15.39 0.15
CA SER A 865 5.66 16.28 1.26
C SER A 865 4.62 17.39 1.35
N THR A 866 4.17 17.65 2.58
CA THR A 866 3.26 18.76 2.89
C THR A 866 4.04 19.99 3.41
N PHE A 867 5.33 19.80 3.72
CA PHE A 867 6.18 20.77 4.40
C PHE A 867 7.47 21.06 3.63
N ASP A 868 8.08 22.22 3.93
CA ASP A 868 9.43 22.56 3.45
C ASP A 868 10.46 21.80 4.31
N VAL A 869 10.95 20.69 3.82
CA VAL A 869 11.98 19.88 4.50
C VAL A 869 13.37 20.04 3.89
N GLY A 870 13.52 20.99 2.97
CA GLY A 870 14.80 21.36 2.34
C GLY A 870 15.17 20.45 1.17
N ALA A 871 15.30 19.17 1.39
CA ALA A 871 15.64 18.19 0.35
C ALA A 871 14.53 17.95 -0.69
N ASN A 872 13.29 18.37 -0.43
CA ASN A 872 12.18 18.32 -1.41
C ASN A 872 12.23 19.45 -2.44
N PHE A 873 13.16 20.42 -2.31
CA PHE A 873 13.38 21.47 -3.30
C PHE A 873 14.55 21.13 -4.22
N VAL A 874 14.35 21.37 -5.52
CA VAL A 874 15.42 21.26 -6.53
C VAL A 874 16.49 22.34 -6.27
N THR A 875 17.77 21.95 -6.27
CA THR A 875 18.83 22.84 -5.73
C THR A 875 19.34 23.86 -6.73
N ASP A 876 19.66 23.50 -7.98
CA ASP A 876 20.22 24.41 -8.99
C ASP A 876 19.26 24.66 -10.15
N THR A 877 18.35 25.59 -9.95
CA THR A 877 17.41 26.03 -10.98
C THR A 877 18.02 26.97 -12.03
N SER A 878 19.33 27.24 -11.98
CA SER A 878 20.05 28.01 -12.99
C SER A 878 20.74 27.14 -14.05
N ASP A 879 20.80 25.84 -13.82
CA ASP A 879 21.33 24.87 -14.79
C ASP A 879 20.27 24.46 -15.83
N PRO A 880 20.62 24.42 -17.15
CA PRO A 880 19.69 24.06 -18.21
C PRO A 880 19.16 22.63 -18.10
N SER A 881 19.98 21.65 -17.73
CA SER A 881 19.56 20.24 -17.57
C SER A 881 18.53 20.12 -16.47
N THR A 882 18.78 20.77 -15.34
CA THR A 882 17.86 20.80 -14.19
C THR A 882 16.49 21.35 -14.59
N VAL A 883 16.43 22.46 -15.33
CA VAL A 883 15.15 23.04 -15.76
C VAL A 883 14.44 22.13 -16.76
N GLN A 884 15.16 21.41 -17.62
CA GLN A 884 14.56 20.40 -18.50
C GLN A 884 13.93 19.24 -17.71
N TYR A 885 14.62 18.70 -16.68
CA TYR A 885 14.06 17.69 -15.78
C TYR A 885 12.81 18.20 -15.06
N MET A 886 12.85 19.44 -14.53
CA MET A 886 11.68 20.05 -13.89
C MET A 886 10.48 20.16 -14.84
N ARG A 887 10.70 20.56 -16.11
CA ARG A 887 9.62 20.63 -17.14
C ARG A 887 9.00 19.24 -17.38
N THR A 888 9.84 18.20 -17.49
CA THR A 888 9.37 16.83 -17.69
C THR A 888 8.55 16.36 -16.49
N ALA A 889 9.02 16.58 -15.28
CA ALA A 889 8.29 16.25 -14.06
C ALA A 889 6.92 16.95 -13.99
N CYS A 890 6.88 18.25 -14.31
CA CYS A 890 5.63 19.02 -14.35
C CYS A 890 4.67 18.55 -15.45
N LYS A 891 5.19 18.19 -16.65
CA LYS A 891 4.40 17.61 -17.73
C LYS A 891 3.71 16.32 -17.27
N ASN A 892 4.45 15.42 -16.60
CA ASN A 892 3.93 14.17 -16.07
C ASN A 892 2.75 14.40 -15.11
N ILE A 893 2.92 15.33 -14.16
CA ILE A 893 1.86 15.68 -13.20
C ILE A 893 0.64 16.26 -13.94
N MET A 894 0.86 17.24 -14.84
CA MET A 894 -0.23 17.91 -15.54
C MET A 894 -0.98 17.00 -16.51
N TYR A 895 -0.29 16.04 -17.14
CA TYR A 895 -0.91 15.04 -17.99
C TYR A 895 -1.93 14.18 -17.26
N THR A 896 -1.58 13.70 -16.06
CA THR A 896 -2.50 12.93 -15.20
C THR A 896 -3.67 13.81 -14.74
N VAL A 897 -3.37 14.97 -14.19
CA VAL A 897 -4.37 15.84 -13.56
C VAL A 897 -5.41 16.35 -14.56
N VAL A 898 -5.00 16.74 -15.77
CA VAL A 898 -5.95 17.26 -16.79
C VAL A 898 -6.94 16.20 -17.26
N ASN A 899 -6.56 14.91 -17.17
CA ASN A 899 -7.40 13.79 -17.55
C ASN A 899 -8.27 13.25 -16.40
N SER A 900 -8.13 13.82 -15.19
CA SER A 900 -8.87 13.41 -14.01
C SER A 900 -10.25 14.08 -13.87
N ASN A 901 -10.98 13.72 -12.80
CA ASN A 901 -12.24 14.36 -12.41
C ASN A 901 -12.09 15.85 -12.07
N ALA A 902 -10.89 16.31 -11.72
CA ALA A 902 -10.60 17.74 -11.47
C ALA A 902 -10.93 18.64 -12.68
N TYR A 903 -11.02 18.09 -13.89
CA TYR A 903 -11.35 18.78 -15.12
C TYR A 903 -12.62 18.23 -15.81
N ALA A 904 -13.46 17.48 -15.10
CA ALA A 904 -14.71 16.92 -15.65
C ALA A 904 -15.69 18.04 -16.08
N ASP A 905 -15.75 19.14 -15.33
CA ASP A 905 -16.58 20.32 -15.57
C ASP A 905 -15.73 21.55 -15.95
N GLU A 906 -16.37 22.69 -16.27
CA GLU A 906 -15.67 23.97 -16.47
C GLU A 906 -14.96 24.38 -15.18
N THR A 907 -13.65 24.17 -15.14
CA THR A 907 -12.80 24.44 -13.95
C THR A 907 -12.18 25.82 -14.05
N SER A 908 -12.23 26.59 -12.95
CA SER A 908 -11.55 27.86 -12.82
C SER A 908 -10.78 27.94 -11.53
N LEU A 909 -9.60 28.57 -11.55
CA LEU A 909 -8.85 28.87 -10.34
C LEU A 909 -9.68 29.68 -9.36
N THR A 910 -9.93 29.15 -8.19
CA THR A 910 -10.58 29.88 -7.09
C THR A 910 -9.61 30.04 -5.93
N LEU A 911 -9.59 31.21 -5.31
CA LEU A 911 -8.80 31.42 -4.09
C LEU A 911 -9.30 30.48 -2.98
N ALA A 912 -8.38 29.81 -2.31
CA ALA A 912 -8.67 28.99 -1.14
C ALA A 912 -9.41 29.79 -0.07
N LEU A 913 -10.24 29.14 0.72
CA LEU A 913 -11.07 29.81 1.75
C LEU A 913 -10.22 30.65 2.70
N TRP A 914 -9.11 30.10 3.19
CA TRP A 914 -8.20 30.84 4.09
C TRP A 914 -7.60 32.08 3.44
N MET A 915 -7.30 32.06 2.13
CA MET A 915 -6.82 33.24 1.39
C MET A 915 -7.88 34.34 1.31
N LYS A 916 -9.13 33.96 1.08
CA LYS A 916 -10.27 34.91 1.10
C LYS A 916 -10.44 35.57 2.48
N ILE A 917 -10.31 34.77 3.54
CA ILE A 917 -10.35 35.27 4.93
C ILE A 917 -9.17 36.19 5.20
N MET A 918 -7.95 35.80 4.82
CA MET A 918 -6.72 36.59 5.01
C MET A 918 -6.82 37.94 4.31
N VAL A 919 -7.24 37.99 3.06
CA VAL A 919 -7.47 39.27 2.33
C VAL A 919 -8.51 40.13 3.06
N GLY A 920 -9.59 39.55 3.54
CA GLY A 920 -10.60 40.27 4.34
C GLY A 920 -10.04 40.88 5.63
N VAL A 921 -9.21 40.11 6.36
CA VAL A 921 -8.53 40.56 7.56
C VAL A 921 -7.53 41.67 7.23
N ASP A 922 -6.74 41.55 6.17
CA ASP A 922 -5.76 42.54 5.74
C ASP A 922 -6.40 43.90 5.38
N VAL A 923 -7.52 43.85 4.62
CA VAL A 923 -8.31 45.02 4.30
C VAL A 923 -8.81 45.69 5.58
N ALA A 924 -9.36 44.91 6.53
CA ALA A 924 -9.83 45.46 7.80
C ALA A 924 -8.69 46.09 8.62
N VAL A 925 -7.54 45.40 8.73
CA VAL A 925 -6.35 45.95 9.41
C VAL A 925 -5.82 47.21 8.72
N ALA A 926 -5.72 47.25 7.42
CA ALA A 926 -5.29 48.43 6.67
C ALA A 926 -6.20 49.63 6.93
N VAL A 927 -7.54 49.42 6.89
CA VAL A 927 -8.50 50.47 7.18
C VAL A 927 -8.33 50.99 8.63
N ILE A 928 -8.19 50.10 9.60
CA ILE A 928 -7.97 50.45 11.01
C ILE A 928 -6.67 51.29 11.18
N LEU A 929 -5.56 50.82 10.58
CA LEU A 929 -4.27 51.52 10.66
C LEU A 929 -4.35 52.91 10.05
N ILE A 930 -5.00 53.08 8.88
CA ILE A 930 -5.22 54.37 8.23
C ILE A 930 -6.05 55.32 9.13
N LEU A 931 -7.14 54.81 9.69
CA LEU A 931 -8.00 55.60 10.59
C LEU A 931 -7.22 56.05 11.85
N LEU A 932 -6.44 55.17 12.44
CA LEU A 932 -5.61 55.49 13.61
C LEU A 932 -4.54 56.51 13.24
N GLU A 933 -3.90 56.40 12.07
CA GLU A 933 -2.92 57.42 11.62
C GLU A 933 -3.58 58.78 11.41
N VAL A 934 -4.74 58.84 10.77
CA VAL A 934 -5.51 60.10 10.60
C VAL A 934 -5.83 60.74 11.96
N VAL A 935 -6.21 59.92 12.95
CA VAL A 935 -6.47 60.40 14.32
C VAL A 935 -5.21 60.92 14.99
N LEU A 936 -4.08 60.22 14.85
CA LEU A 936 -2.79 60.63 15.39
C LEU A 936 -2.32 61.96 14.80
N VAL A 937 -2.40 62.09 13.47
CA VAL A 937 -2.01 63.34 12.76
C VAL A 937 -2.93 64.50 13.13
N LYS A 938 -4.26 64.31 13.20
CA LYS A 938 -5.22 65.36 13.67
C LYS A 938 -4.93 65.78 15.10
N LYS A 939 -4.69 64.81 16.01
CA LYS A 939 -4.31 65.13 17.40
C LYS A 939 -2.99 65.89 17.52
N TYR A 940 -1.99 65.51 16.68
CA TYR A 940 -0.71 66.21 16.58
C TYR A 940 -0.87 67.63 16.08
N LYS A 941 -1.58 67.86 14.95
CA LYS A 941 -1.83 69.22 14.40
C LYS A 941 -2.57 70.12 15.41
N LYS A 942 -3.61 69.58 16.07
CA LYS A 942 -4.37 70.32 17.12
C LYS A 942 -3.50 70.69 18.31
N ARG A 943 -2.61 69.80 18.77
CA ARG A 943 -1.71 70.10 19.89
C ARG A 943 -0.56 71.08 19.51
N LYS A 944 -0.05 71.00 18.27
CA LYS A 944 0.94 71.88 17.74
C LYS A 944 0.41 73.32 17.60
N SER A 945 -0.86 73.52 17.16
CA SER A 945 -1.52 74.86 17.09
C SER A 945 -1.77 75.44 18.45
N VAL A 946 -2.07 74.61 19.46
CA VAL A 946 -2.24 75.15 20.84
C VAL A 946 -0.89 75.65 21.45
N LEU A 947 0.21 74.95 21.20
CA LEU A 947 1.55 75.34 21.61
C LEU A 947 2.01 76.69 20.97
N ILE A 948 1.69 76.92 19.69
CA ILE A 948 2.02 78.13 18.95
C ILE A 948 1.23 79.36 19.45
N VAL A 949 0.05 79.11 20.06
CA VAL A 949 -0.81 80.15 20.62
C VAL A 949 -0.41 80.57 22.07
N VAL A 950 0.38 79.74 22.72
CA VAL A 950 0.84 79.98 24.14
C VAL A 950 2.28 80.56 24.21
N GLU A 951 3.09 80.46 23.07
CA GLU A 951 4.33 81.29 22.91
C GLU A 951 3.95 82.61 22.34
#